data_71a1f01e2596acd14abdfdf5ecc7d550
#
_entry.id   71a1f01e2596acd14abdfdf5ecc7d550
#
_cell.length_a   1.000
_cell.length_b   1.000
_cell.length_c   1.000
_cell.angle_alpha   90.00
_cell.angle_beta   90.00
_cell.angle_gamma   90.00
#
_symmetry.space_group_name_H-M   'P 1'
#
loop_
_entity.id
_entity.type
_entity.pdbx_description
1 polymer ?
#
loop_
_entity_poly.entity_id
_entity_poly.type
_entity_poly.pdbx_seq_one_letter_code
_entity_poly.pdbx_strand_id
1 'polypeptide(L)'
;MKLTKLFTALAAVTLLVAGCEKKSEMDKFIDNLMSKMTLEEKLGQLNLPSCPSEIVTGNEKCENILENIRAGRVGAILNTYGYDNIMPYQKAAVEESRLGIPLLTGLDVIHGHKTVFPIPLGLAATWNPEAIEEAARLAALESTADGINWTYNPMVDITRDPRWGRCAEGAGEDPYLGGVVAQAMVRGYQGTPEELYNGNERMLACVKHFALYGGAASGLDYTEVDMSPARMYNEYLPPYKAAIDAGVGSIMTSFNDINGMPSTANKWLFTEVLRNQWGFDGFVVSDYNAVGELIKHRVAADKIEAGVAAFNAGLDMDMVTASCLELEAAVKDGRVSMKTIDRACRNVLEAKYKLGLFENPYKHLDKSLSERIFTDESRAIARKVTAESFVLLKNDGALPLKKKGTVALVGPLADQGAQYVGTWTGAAFKEYPSLLDAFKQVEGVKVLHARGSNFEEDAKLEQKLSYRYEYKRDNRPEAQMIAEAVAAARKADVVVAAVGECGYGAGESTSRTNLNLPGCQKRLLEALVKTGKPVVMVLFSGRPMTIAWEDQNMDAILEAWHGGSETGAALADVLFGDTNPSGKITMTFPYTLGQVPIYYNQKSNPRPVKPGRKSFSRYSSNWIDSPMEPLYPFGYGLSYTTFEYSAPVLSDTLMAGRAPVKATVTVKNTGKYDGYETVQLYIRDVVTPNYTRPVKELKGFKKVFIKAGESAEVEFEITPEMLSWYEVDQYNMSGSSKPLSAKLVLEPGDFLIMAGPNSRDTQSATLTVK
;
A
#
# COMPACT_ATOMS: atom_id res chain seq x y z
N MET A 1 77.54 -17.42 -26.39
CA MET A 1 77.64 -16.06 -26.96
C MET A 1 76.25 -15.45 -27.04
N LYS A 2 76.02 -14.50 -26.24
CA LYS A 2 75.00 -13.46 -26.11
C LYS A 2 73.76 -13.55 -27.01
N LEU A 3 72.62 -13.96 -26.40
CA LEU A 3 71.29 -13.57 -26.85
C LEU A 3 70.84 -12.39 -26.00
N THR A 4 70.70 -11.28 -26.67
CA THR A 4 70.30 -9.99 -26.13
C THR A 4 68.75 -10.02 -25.83
N LYS A 5 68.44 -9.72 -24.63
CA LYS A 5 67.03 -9.53 -24.16
C LYS A 5 66.44 -8.29 -24.82
N LEU A 6 65.35 -8.47 -25.54
CA LEU A 6 64.46 -7.35 -25.89
C LEU A 6 63.20 -7.43 -25.02
N PHE A 7 63.23 -6.75 -23.88
CA PHE A 7 62.03 -6.43 -23.13
C PHE A 7 61.39 -5.23 -23.77
N THR A 8 60.30 -5.48 -24.52
CA THR A 8 59.43 -4.43 -24.96
C THR A 8 58.47 -4.14 -23.77
N ALA A 9 58.73 -3.04 -23.08
CA ALA A 9 57.80 -2.50 -22.09
C ALA A 9 56.59 -2.00 -22.85
N LEU A 10 55.46 -2.75 -22.76
CA LEU A 10 54.15 -2.27 -23.16
C LEU A 10 53.71 -1.32 -22.05
N ALA A 11 54.02 -0.04 -22.20
CA ALA A 11 53.42 1.02 -21.41
C ALA A 11 51.93 1.02 -21.73
N ALA A 12 51.10 0.48 -20.85
CA ALA A 12 49.66 0.73 -20.90
C ALA A 12 49.46 2.21 -20.57
N VAL A 13 49.38 3.01 -21.59
CA VAL A 13 48.78 4.35 -21.54
C VAL A 13 47.31 4.13 -21.33
N THR A 14 46.91 4.10 -20.06
CA THR A 14 45.52 4.29 -19.69
C THR A 14 45.17 5.73 -20.04
N LEU A 15 44.72 5.94 -21.28
CA LEU A 15 44.01 7.13 -21.65
C LEU A 15 42.79 7.18 -20.70
N LEU A 16 42.85 8.02 -19.66
CA LEU A 16 41.70 8.64 -19.04
C LEU A 16 41.01 9.44 -20.16
N VAL A 17 40.19 8.73 -20.93
CA VAL A 17 39.10 9.40 -21.66
C VAL A 17 38.16 9.81 -20.56
N ALA A 18 38.37 11.00 -20.00
CA ALA A 18 37.30 11.80 -19.45
C ALA A 18 36.38 12.06 -20.63
N GLY A 19 35.54 11.11 -20.97
CA GLY A 19 34.43 11.30 -21.85
C GLY A 19 33.59 12.41 -21.24
N CYS A 20 33.63 13.61 -21.81
CA CYS A 20 32.53 14.55 -21.70
C CYS A 20 31.32 13.78 -22.23
N GLU A 21 30.58 13.08 -21.37
CA GLU A 21 29.24 12.63 -21.74
C GLU A 21 28.51 13.87 -22.21
N LYS A 22 28.03 13.83 -23.44
CA LYS A 22 27.23 14.92 -23.98
C LYS A 22 26.01 15.04 -23.07
N LYS A 23 25.90 16.18 -22.35
CA LYS A 23 24.72 16.48 -21.52
C LYS A 23 23.46 16.20 -22.33
N SER A 24 22.49 15.56 -21.72
CA SER A 24 21.16 15.32 -22.31
C SER A 24 20.48 16.65 -22.67
N GLU A 25 19.48 16.63 -23.51
CA GLU A 25 18.69 17.84 -23.83
C GLU A 25 17.99 18.37 -22.55
N MET A 26 17.53 17.49 -21.69
CA MET A 26 17.01 17.85 -20.36
C MET A 26 18.05 18.61 -19.53
N ASP A 27 19.27 18.08 -19.40
CA ASP A 27 20.32 18.72 -18.62
C ASP A 27 20.65 20.12 -19.16
N LYS A 28 20.75 20.28 -20.46
CA LYS A 28 21.01 21.59 -21.11
C LYS A 28 19.89 22.58 -20.83
N PHE A 29 18.64 22.12 -20.92
CA PHE A 29 17.46 22.94 -20.65
C PHE A 29 17.44 23.39 -19.19
N ILE A 30 17.59 22.45 -18.25
CA ILE A 30 17.55 22.73 -16.80
C ILE A 30 18.73 23.64 -16.38
N ASP A 31 19.94 23.39 -16.86
CA ASP A 31 21.12 24.26 -16.61
C ASP A 31 20.88 25.69 -17.08
N ASN A 32 20.32 25.87 -18.28
CA ASN A 32 20.00 27.20 -18.82
C ASN A 32 18.90 27.89 -17.99
N LEU A 33 17.86 27.16 -17.56
CA LEU A 33 16.80 27.69 -16.71
C LEU A 33 17.35 28.11 -15.35
N MET A 34 18.07 27.21 -14.66
CA MET A 34 18.64 27.48 -13.33
C MET A 34 19.65 28.61 -13.32
N SER A 35 20.37 28.83 -14.42
CA SER A 35 21.30 29.96 -14.53
C SER A 35 20.62 31.34 -14.53
N LYS A 36 19.32 31.40 -14.82
CA LYS A 36 18.49 32.61 -14.83
C LYS A 36 17.73 32.84 -13.50
N MET A 37 17.67 31.81 -12.66
CA MET A 37 16.92 31.85 -11.39
C MET A 37 17.66 32.60 -10.30
N THR A 38 16.93 33.43 -9.58
CA THR A 38 17.39 33.99 -8.29
C THR A 38 17.36 32.91 -7.21
N LEU A 39 17.99 33.17 -6.05
CA LEU A 39 17.89 32.29 -4.88
C LEU A 39 16.44 32.14 -4.43
N GLU A 40 15.68 33.24 -4.37
CA GLU A 40 14.27 33.25 -3.99
C GLU A 40 13.44 32.34 -4.90
N GLU A 41 13.64 32.39 -6.21
CA GLU A 41 12.93 31.53 -7.17
C GLU A 41 13.34 30.07 -7.05
N LYS A 42 14.62 29.76 -6.74
CA LYS A 42 15.05 28.39 -6.47
C LYS A 42 14.38 27.85 -5.20
N LEU A 43 14.34 28.61 -4.12
CA LEU A 43 13.64 28.26 -2.89
C LEU A 43 12.14 28.12 -3.12
N GLY A 44 11.56 28.96 -3.99
CA GLY A 44 10.15 28.88 -4.37
C GLY A 44 9.78 27.56 -5.06
N GLN A 45 10.68 26.96 -5.88
CA GLN A 45 10.43 25.65 -6.47
C GLN A 45 10.36 24.52 -5.44
N LEU A 46 10.87 24.72 -4.24
CA LEU A 46 10.87 23.74 -3.15
C LEU A 46 9.63 23.84 -2.27
N ASN A 47 8.73 24.78 -2.53
CA ASN A 47 7.55 25.06 -1.72
C ASN A 47 6.28 24.42 -2.32
N LEU A 48 5.58 23.64 -1.50
CA LEU A 48 4.33 22.93 -1.82
C LEU A 48 3.24 23.34 -0.81
N PRO A 49 2.53 24.47 -1.02
CA PRO A 49 1.42 24.88 -0.17
C PRO A 49 0.14 24.08 -0.44
N SER A 50 -0.70 23.98 0.58
CA SER A 50 -2.06 23.42 0.47
C SER A 50 -3.02 24.51 -0.03
N CYS A 51 -3.76 24.17 -1.11
CA CYS A 51 -4.74 25.04 -1.76
C CYS A 51 -6.10 24.34 -1.85
N PRO A 52 -6.77 24.08 -0.71
CA PRO A 52 -7.97 23.26 -0.71
C PRO A 52 -9.13 23.97 -1.44
N SER A 53 -9.76 23.24 -2.37
CA SER A 53 -11.06 23.61 -2.94
C SER A 53 -12.22 23.07 -2.08
N GLU A 54 -12.33 21.75 -1.96
CA GLU A 54 -13.30 21.05 -1.12
C GLU A 54 -12.66 20.04 -0.17
N ILE A 55 -11.42 19.63 -0.47
CA ILE A 55 -10.68 18.63 0.28
C ILE A 55 -9.79 19.33 1.30
N VAL A 56 -9.89 18.91 2.54
CA VAL A 56 -9.03 19.39 3.62
C VAL A 56 -8.24 18.21 4.17
N THR A 57 -7.03 18.03 3.65
CA THR A 57 -6.01 17.27 4.36
C THR A 57 -5.24 18.29 5.20
N GLY A 58 -5.36 18.22 6.53
CA GLY A 58 -4.81 19.22 7.45
C GLY A 58 -5.59 20.55 7.49
N ASN A 59 -5.13 21.46 8.38
CA ASN A 59 -5.85 22.69 8.72
C ASN A 59 -5.23 23.98 8.14
N GLU A 60 -4.14 23.92 7.40
CA GLU A 60 -3.43 25.08 6.92
C GLU A 60 -3.86 25.45 5.49
N LYS A 61 -4.23 26.70 5.32
CA LYS A 61 -4.51 27.33 4.02
C LYS A 61 -3.41 28.32 3.70
N CYS A 62 -2.89 28.27 2.49
CA CYS A 62 -1.98 29.28 1.99
C CYS A 62 -2.74 30.58 1.69
N GLU A 63 -2.43 31.64 2.40
CA GLU A 63 -2.91 32.98 2.07
C GLU A 63 -2.16 33.55 0.87
N ASN A 64 -2.82 34.39 0.08
CA ASN A 64 -2.22 35.10 -1.07
C ASN A 64 -1.52 34.21 -2.10
N ILE A 65 -2.07 32.99 -2.33
CA ILE A 65 -1.45 31.97 -3.17
C ILE A 65 -1.11 32.48 -4.58
N LEU A 66 -2.02 33.23 -5.25
CA LEU A 66 -1.78 33.77 -6.59
C LEU A 66 -0.62 34.78 -6.63
N GLU A 67 -0.45 35.60 -5.59
CA GLU A 67 0.67 36.54 -5.47
C GLU A 67 2.00 35.78 -5.30
N ASN A 68 2.02 34.75 -4.47
CA ASN A 68 3.19 33.89 -4.28
C ASN A 68 3.57 33.15 -5.55
N ILE A 69 2.59 32.67 -6.33
CA ILE A 69 2.83 32.04 -7.63
C ILE A 69 3.47 33.04 -8.62
N ARG A 70 2.90 34.24 -8.74
CA ARG A 70 3.45 35.30 -9.61
C ARG A 70 4.87 35.71 -9.23
N ALA A 71 5.17 35.71 -7.94
CA ALA A 71 6.50 35.99 -7.41
C ALA A 71 7.49 34.82 -7.57
N GLY A 72 7.08 33.67 -8.11
CA GLY A 72 7.92 32.49 -8.28
C GLY A 72 8.22 31.74 -6.97
N ARG A 73 7.39 31.91 -5.92
CA ARG A 73 7.55 31.32 -4.58
C ARG A 73 6.82 29.99 -4.39
N VAL A 74 6.32 29.39 -5.46
CA VAL A 74 5.54 28.13 -5.41
C VAL A 74 5.99 27.21 -6.53
N GLY A 75 6.41 25.99 -6.18
CA GLY A 75 6.83 24.97 -7.11
C GLY A 75 5.73 23.97 -7.44
N ALA A 76 4.84 23.71 -6.49
CA ALA A 76 3.72 22.80 -6.62
C ALA A 76 2.55 23.24 -5.73
N ILE A 77 1.34 22.70 -5.97
CA ILE A 77 0.15 22.90 -5.13
C ILE A 77 -0.48 21.55 -4.81
N LEU A 78 -1.13 21.43 -3.67
CA LEU A 78 -1.86 20.22 -3.28
C LEU A 78 -3.30 20.52 -2.81
N ASN A 79 -4.13 19.47 -2.72
CA ASN A 79 -5.51 19.49 -2.25
C ASN A 79 -6.50 20.28 -3.11
N THR A 80 -6.21 20.44 -4.40
CA THR A 80 -7.16 21.01 -5.36
C THR A 80 -7.23 20.15 -6.62
N TYR A 81 -8.41 20.06 -7.23
CA TYR A 81 -8.67 19.36 -8.47
C TYR A 81 -9.77 20.04 -9.27
N GLY A 82 -9.90 19.68 -10.53
CA GLY A 82 -10.85 20.25 -11.47
C GLY A 82 -10.30 21.44 -12.24
N TYR A 83 -10.64 21.50 -13.54
CA TYR A 83 -10.17 22.52 -14.47
C TYR A 83 -10.31 23.94 -13.92
N ASP A 84 -11.53 24.32 -13.45
CA ASP A 84 -11.83 25.69 -13.05
C ASP A 84 -11.07 26.11 -11.77
N ASN A 85 -10.65 25.14 -10.93
CA ASN A 85 -9.88 25.38 -9.71
C ASN A 85 -8.38 25.50 -9.98
N ILE A 86 -7.82 24.68 -10.87
CA ILE A 86 -6.37 24.61 -11.12
C ILE A 86 -5.92 25.63 -12.19
N MET A 87 -6.74 25.85 -13.24
CA MET A 87 -6.38 26.72 -14.34
C MET A 87 -5.90 28.12 -13.93
N PRO A 88 -6.53 28.83 -12.96
CA PRO A 88 -6.03 30.14 -12.50
C PRO A 88 -4.62 30.10 -11.94
N TYR A 89 -4.26 29.02 -11.20
CA TYR A 89 -2.93 28.86 -10.61
C TYR A 89 -1.86 28.56 -11.68
N GLN A 90 -2.18 27.62 -12.58
CA GLN A 90 -1.24 27.26 -13.65
C GLN A 90 -1.01 28.43 -14.61
N LYS A 91 -2.07 29.20 -14.93
CA LYS A 91 -1.96 30.40 -15.73
C LYS A 91 -1.08 31.47 -15.08
N ALA A 92 -1.27 31.72 -13.78
CA ALA A 92 -0.44 32.64 -13.04
C ALA A 92 1.05 32.22 -13.04
N ALA A 93 1.32 30.92 -12.90
CA ALA A 93 2.69 30.40 -12.96
C ALA A 93 3.34 30.54 -14.33
N VAL A 94 2.60 30.21 -15.41
CA VAL A 94 3.16 30.14 -16.76
C VAL A 94 3.17 31.50 -17.47
N GLU A 95 2.11 32.30 -17.32
CA GLU A 95 1.93 33.54 -18.12
C GLU A 95 2.23 34.81 -17.32
N GLU A 96 2.15 34.77 -15.98
CA GLU A 96 2.25 35.97 -15.15
C GLU A 96 3.51 35.99 -14.25
N SER A 97 4.25 34.86 -14.13
CA SER A 97 5.53 34.82 -13.43
C SER A 97 6.71 35.11 -14.37
N ARG A 98 7.84 35.55 -13.81
CA ARG A 98 9.02 35.97 -14.60
C ARG A 98 9.62 34.87 -15.45
N LEU A 99 9.63 33.62 -15.00
CA LEU A 99 10.29 32.50 -15.67
C LEU A 99 9.31 31.52 -16.33
N GLY A 100 8.02 31.66 -16.11
CA GLY A 100 7.01 30.80 -16.70
C GLY A 100 7.11 29.31 -16.33
N ILE A 101 7.58 29.00 -15.12
CA ILE A 101 7.77 27.62 -14.68
C ILE A 101 6.43 27.03 -14.26
N PRO A 102 5.95 25.91 -14.89
CA PRO A 102 4.67 25.29 -14.56
C PRO A 102 4.67 24.66 -13.16
N LEU A 103 3.48 24.53 -12.57
CA LEU A 103 3.28 23.88 -11.27
C LEU A 103 3.12 22.37 -11.42
N LEU A 104 3.59 21.62 -10.40
CA LEU A 104 3.06 20.29 -10.11
C LEU A 104 1.73 20.45 -9.36
N THR A 105 0.77 19.56 -9.65
CA THR A 105 -0.54 19.52 -8.99
C THR A 105 -0.71 18.17 -8.31
N GLY A 106 -0.59 18.15 -6.98
CA GLY A 106 -0.57 16.93 -6.17
C GLY A 106 -1.90 16.64 -5.48
N LEU A 107 -2.26 15.35 -5.40
CA LEU A 107 -3.39 14.86 -4.63
C LEU A 107 -3.13 13.42 -4.15
N ASP A 108 -3.72 13.04 -3.00
CA ASP A 108 -3.76 11.65 -2.53
C ASP A 108 -4.76 10.83 -3.34
N VAL A 109 -4.32 10.32 -4.49
CA VAL A 109 -5.06 9.38 -5.32
C VAL A 109 -4.55 7.97 -4.99
N ILE A 110 -5.02 7.42 -3.86
CA ILE A 110 -4.47 6.20 -3.28
C ILE A 110 -5.06 4.95 -3.92
N HIS A 111 -6.36 4.94 -4.19
CA HIS A 111 -7.04 3.80 -4.82
C HIS A 111 -8.21 4.22 -5.73
N GLY A 112 -8.03 5.30 -6.45
CA GLY A 112 -9.02 5.82 -7.41
C GLY A 112 -9.30 7.30 -7.24
N HIS A 113 -10.08 7.85 -8.17
CA HIS A 113 -10.50 9.25 -8.19
C HIS A 113 -12.01 9.37 -8.02
N LYS A 114 -12.80 9.37 -9.10
CA LYS A 114 -14.26 9.25 -9.06
C LYS A 114 -14.71 7.80 -9.10
N THR A 115 -14.06 6.99 -9.94
CA THR A 115 -14.10 5.53 -9.85
C THR A 115 -13.16 5.12 -8.74
N VAL A 116 -13.72 4.61 -7.65
CA VAL A 116 -12.96 4.19 -6.47
C VAL A 116 -12.83 2.67 -6.49
N PHE A 117 -11.60 2.19 -6.42
CA PHE A 117 -11.24 0.77 -6.30
C PHE A 117 -11.20 0.34 -4.82
N PRO A 118 -11.04 -0.95 -4.51
CA PRO A 118 -10.78 -1.39 -3.14
C PRO A 118 -9.60 -0.63 -2.51
N ILE A 119 -9.64 -0.43 -1.20
CA ILE A 119 -8.48 0.07 -0.46
C ILE A 119 -7.24 -0.77 -0.80
N PRO A 120 -6.00 -0.24 -0.71
CA PRO A 120 -4.80 -0.96 -1.12
C PRO A 120 -4.63 -2.34 -0.48
N LEU A 121 -5.05 -2.54 0.78
CA LEU A 121 -5.07 -3.86 1.41
C LEU A 121 -6.00 -4.84 0.68
N GLY A 122 -7.15 -4.37 0.21
CA GLY A 122 -8.09 -5.15 -0.63
C GLY A 122 -7.55 -5.37 -2.05
N LEU A 123 -6.93 -4.35 -2.67
CA LEU A 123 -6.26 -4.52 -3.97
C LEU A 123 -5.15 -5.58 -3.89
N ALA A 124 -4.33 -5.55 -2.84
CA ALA A 124 -3.30 -6.57 -2.63
C ALA A 124 -3.90 -7.98 -2.45
N ALA A 125 -5.09 -8.08 -1.81
CA ALA A 125 -5.79 -9.35 -1.63
C ALA A 125 -6.27 -9.99 -2.94
N THR A 126 -6.26 -9.29 -4.07
CA THR A 126 -6.47 -9.89 -5.41
C THR A 126 -5.34 -10.83 -5.81
N TRP A 127 -4.12 -10.64 -5.32
CA TRP A 127 -2.89 -11.32 -5.77
C TRP A 127 -2.74 -11.29 -7.30
N ASN A 128 -3.16 -10.19 -7.91
CA ASN A 128 -3.20 -9.97 -9.34
C ASN A 128 -2.53 -8.65 -9.69
N PRO A 129 -1.21 -8.64 -9.97
CA PRO A 129 -0.48 -7.40 -10.28
C PRO A 129 -1.04 -6.64 -11.49
N GLU A 130 -1.56 -7.37 -12.49
CA GLU A 130 -2.15 -6.78 -13.68
C GLU A 130 -3.44 -6.00 -13.36
N ALA A 131 -4.29 -6.54 -12.46
CA ALA A 131 -5.48 -5.85 -12.00
C ALA A 131 -5.14 -4.60 -11.16
N ILE A 132 -4.07 -4.66 -10.37
CA ILE A 132 -3.58 -3.52 -9.57
C ILE A 132 -3.01 -2.43 -10.49
N GLU A 133 -2.22 -2.81 -11.51
CA GLU A 133 -1.68 -1.89 -12.51
C GLU A 133 -2.80 -1.20 -13.28
N GLU A 134 -3.84 -1.94 -13.69
CA GLU A 134 -5.01 -1.41 -14.39
C GLU A 134 -5.82 -0.44 -13.51
N ALA A 135 -6.01 -0.76 -12.22
CA ALA A 135 -6.67 0.14 -11.27
C ALA A 135 -5.89 1.47 -11.11
N ALA A 136 -4.56 1.39 -11.01
CA ALA A 136 -3.71 2.58 -10.92
C ALA A 136 -3.70 3.38 -12.24
N ARG A 137 -3.74 2.70 -13.39
CA ARG A 137 -3.86 3.33 -14.72
C ARG A 137 -5.16 4.13 -14.85
N LEU A 138 -6.28 3.54 -14.45
CA LEU A 138 -7.59 4.23 -14.49
C LEU A 138 -7.66 5.38 -13.49
N ALA A 139 -7.07 5.21 -12.31
CA ALA A 139 -6.93 6.29 -11.35
C ALA A 139 -6.13 7.47 -11.91
N ALA A 140 -5.03 7.20 -12.64
CA ALA A 140 -4.25 8.22 -13.35
C ALA A 140 -5.08 8.91 -14.45
N LEU A 141 -5.77 8.12 -15.28
CA LEU A 141 -6.62 8.63 -16.37
C LEU A 141 -7.67 9.63 -15.87
N GLU A 142 -8.40 9.28 -14.82
CA GLU A 142 -9.44 10.16 -14.26
C GLU A 142 -8.84 11.39 -13.54
N SER A 143 -7.74 11.20 -12.80
CA SER A 143 -7.11 12.29 -12.07
C SER A 143 -6.46 13.31 -12.98
N THR A 144 -5.80 12.87 -14.06
CA THR A 144 -5.24 13.77 -15.05
C THR A 144 -6.31 14.54 -15.82
N ALA A 145 -7.48 13.93 -16.05
CA ALA A 145 -8.64 14.62 -16.62
C ALA A 145 -9.19 15.74 -15.70
N ASP A 146 -8.92 15.66 -14.40
CA ASP A 146 -9.25 16.69 -13.39
C ASP A 146 -8.03 17.60 -13.04
N GLY A 147 -6.96 17.56 -13.84
CA GLY A 147 -5.81 18.46 -13.74
C GLY A 147 -4.73 18.03 -12.75
N ILE A 148 -4.81 16.83 -12.17
CA ILE A 148 -3.79 16.29 -11.26
C ILE A 148 -2.67 15.66 -12.09
N ASN A 149 -1.41 16.00 -11.81
CA ASN A 149 -0.26 15.42 -12.50
C ASN A 149 0.73 14.69 -11.58
N TRP A 150 0.42 14.61 -10.29
CA TRP A 150 1.24 13.96 -9.27
C TRP A 150 0.37 13.35 -8.17
N THR A 151 0.57 12.05 -7.87
CA THR A 151 -0.09 11.38 -6.74
C THR A 151 0.89 11.02 -5.63
N TYR A 152 0.40 10.98 -4.38
CA TYR A 152 1.16 10.53 -3.20
C TYR A 152 0.92 9.03 -2.95
N ASN A 153 1.21 8.22 -3.95
CA ASN A 153 1.05 6.75 -3.96
C ASN A 153 2.11 6.10 -4.86
N PRO A 154 2.59 4.86 -4.59
CA PRO A 154 2.08 3.88 -3.62
C PRO A 154 2.56 4.10 -2.18
N MET A 155 1.69 3.73 -1.22
CA MET A 155 2.06 3.52 0.17
C MET A 155 2.55 2.09 0.36
N VAL A 156 3.78 1.91 0.83
CA VAL A 156 4.47 0.61 0.86
C VAL A 156 4.97 0.20 2.25
N ASP A 157 4.46 0.83 3.27
CA ASP A 157 4.81 0.51 4.66
C ASP A 157 4.37 -0.89 5.03
N ILE A 158 5.33 -1.75 5.40
CA ILE A 158 5.05 -3.10 5.89
C ILE A 158 4.39 -3.01 7.25
N THR A 159 3.18 -3.57 7.37
CA THR A 159 2.38 -3.51 8.59
C THR A 159 2.17 -4.89 9.18
N ARG A 160 2.53 -5.06 10.46
CA ARG A 160 2.37 -6.31 11.22
C ARG A 160 1.48 -6.14 12.44
N ASP A 161 1.04 -4.92 12.70
CA ASP A 161 0.15 -4.58 13.80
C ASP A 161 -1.16 -3.99 13.25
N PRO A 162 -2.25 -4.77 13.21
CA PRO A 162 -3.53 -4.29 12.69
C PRO A 162 -4.19 -3.20 13.55
N ARG A 163 -3.63 -2.88 14.72
CA ARG A 163 -4.08 -1.72 15.52
C ARG A 163 -3.75 -0.41 14.82
N TRP A 164 -2.69 -0.35 14.00
CA TRP A 164 -2.36 0.81 13.19
C TRP A 164 -3.38 0.97 12.05
N GLY A 165 -4.06 2.12 12.01
CA GLY A 165 -5.14 2.37 11.05
C GLY A 165 -4.69 2.40 9.60
N ARG A 166 -3.46 2.86 9.35
CA ARG A 166 -2.91 2.98 8.00
C ARG A 166 -2.54 1.65 7.35
N CYS A 167 -2.71 0.51 8.03
CA CYS A 167 -2.61 -0.79 7.37
C CYS A 167 -3.58 -0.93 6.17
N ALA A 168 -4.68 -0.19 6.16
CA ALA A 168 -5.63 -0.11 5.05
C ALA A 168 -5.01 0.45 3.76
N GLU A 169 -3.94 1.25 3.88
CA GLU A 169 -3.32 1.98 2.77
C GLU A 169 -2.20 1.21 2.06
N GLY A 170 -1.74 0.09 2.60
CA GLY A 170 -0.62 -0.70 2.09
C GLY A 170 -0.99 -2.12 1.68
N ALA A 171 0.02 -2.89 1.26
CA ALA A 171 -0.15 -4.27 0.78
C ALA A 171 -0.13 -5.32 1.90
N GLY A 172 -0.02 -4.94 3.17
CA GLY A 172 -0.02 -5.83 4.31
C GLY A 172 1.36 -6.14 4.89
N GLU A 173 1.59 -7.39 5.33
CA GLU A 173 2.72 -7.75 6.20
C GLU A 173 3.97 -8.27 5.46
N ASP A 174 3.87 -8.57 4.15
CA ASP A 174 4.91 -9.25 3.40
C ASP A 174 5.75 -8.33 2.51
N PRO A 175 7.10 -8.34 2.63
CA PRO A 175 7.98 -7.48 1.85
C PRO A 175 7.98 -7.77 0.34
N TYR A 176 7.88 -9.04 -0.05
CA TYR A 176 7.90 -9.42 -1.47
C TYR A 176 6.61 -9.01 -2.16
N LEU A 177 5.45 -9.35 -1.58
CA LEU A 177 4.15 -8.93 -2.11
C LEU A 177 4.04 -7.41 -2.13
N GLY A 178 4.47 -6.72 -1.06
CA GLY A 178 4.53 -5.26 -1.01
C GLY A 178 5.33 -4.66 -2.15
N GLY A 179 6.47 -5.28 -2.49
CA GLY A 179 7.30 -4.87 -3.64
C GLY A 179 6.59 -5.07 -4.99
N VAL A 180 5.92 -6.20 -5.18
CA VAL A 180 5.17 -6.50 -6.42
C VAL A 180 4.00 -5.51 -6.61
N VAL A 181 3.25 -5.24 -5.55
CA VAL A 181 2.16 -4.25 -5.55
C VAL A 181 2.68 -2.85 -5.86
N ALA A 182 3.78 -2.45 -5.21
CA ALA A 182 4.42 -1.16 -5.46
C ALA A 182 4.82 -0.97 -6.93
N GLN A 183 5.46 -1.97 -7.53
CA GLN A 183 5.84 -1.95 -8.94
C GLN A 183 4.63 -1.85 -9.87
N ALA A 184 3.57 -2.61 -9.62
CA ALA A 184 2.34 -2.55 -10.41
C ALA A 184 1.70 -1.15 -10.34
N MET A 185 1.59 -0.56 -9.15
CA MET A 185 1.05 0.78 -8.99
C MET A 185 1.89 1.84 -9.68
N VAL A 186 3.24 1.81 -9.54
CA VAL A 186 4.12 2.78 -10.23
C VAL A 186 3.94 2.70 -11.75
N ARG A 187 3.94 1.48 -12.33
CA ARG A 187 3.71 1.31 -13.77
C ARG A 187 2.32 1.79 -14.19
N GLY A 188 1.30 1.51 -13.40
CA GLY A 188 -0.06 1.98 -13.67
C GLY A 188 -0.17 3.49 -13.70
N TYR A 189 0.38 4.20 -12.69
CA TYR A 189 0.35 5.66 -12.65
C TYR A 189 1.22 6.32 -13.72
N GLN A 190 2.47 5.88 -13.88
CA GLN A 190 3.44 6.56 -14.71
C GLN A 190 3.50 6.06 -16.15
N GLY A 191 3.17 4.79 -16.38
CA GLY A 191 3.41 4.16 -17.70
C GLY A 191 4.88 4.15 -18.08
N THR A 192 5.14 4.26 -19.38
CA THR A 192 6.49 4.44 -19.91
C THR A 192 6.93 5.91 -19.81
N PRO A 193 8.23 6.21 -19.84
CA PRO A 193 8.73 7.59 -19.88
C PRO A 193 8.15 8.41 -21.05
N GLU A 194 7.89 7.76 -22.19
CA GLU A 194 7.31 8.44 -23.35
C GLU A 194 5.82 8.76 -23.16
N GLU A 195 5.04 7.85 -22.57
CA GLU A 195 3.63 8.09 -22.21
C GLU A 195 3.52 9.23 -21.19
N LEU A 196 4.43 9.25 -20.20
CA LEU A 196 4.46 10.28 -19.17
C LEU A 196 4.78 11.66 -19.75
N TYR A 197 5.75 11.73 -20.67
CA TYR A 197 6.21 12.98 -21.31
C TYR A 197 5.18 13.51 -22.32
N ASN A 198 4.77 12.69 -23.29
CA ASN A 198 3.95 13.10 -24.42
C ASN A 198 2.43 12.96 -24.15
N GLY A 199 2.02 12.00 -23.33
CA GLY A 199 0.60 11.72 -23.04
C GLY A 199 -0.02 12.66 -22.04
N ASN A 200 -1.34 12.58 -21.90
CA ASN A 200 -2.13 13.31 -20.91
C ASN A 200 -2.99 12.37 -20.01
N GLU A 201 -2.57 11.10 -19.89
CA GLU A 201 -3.29 10.05 -19.16
C GLU A 201 -2.45 9.50 -18.00
N ARG A 202 -1.21 9.96 -17.87
CA ARG A 202 -0.26 9.48 -16.87
C ARG A 202 0.15 10.61 -15.93
N MET A 203 0.47 10.26 -14.69
CA MET A 203 0.91 11.19 -13.67
C MET A 203 2.09 10.64 -12.88
N LEU A 204 2.84 11.51 -12.23
CA LEU A 204 3.97 11.13 -11.40
C LEU A 204 3.49 10.39 -10.17
N ALA A 205 4.15 9.30 -9.82
CA ALA A 205 3.94 8.54 -8.59
C ALA A 205 4.91 9.01 -7.48
N CYS A 206 4.50 8.78 -6.22
CA CYS A 206 5.30 9.10 -5.05
C CYS A 206 5.23 7.94 -4.04
N VAL A 207 6.30 7.16 -3.91
CA VAL A 207 6.32 6.08 -2.92
C VAL A 207 6.43 6.65 -1.49
N LYS A 208 5.63 6.13 -0.57
CA LYS A 208 5.55 6.62 0.83
C LYS A 208 5.34 5.50 1.84
N HIS A 209 5.65 5.71 3.10
CA HIS A 209 6.35 6.86 3.71
C HIS A 209 7.77 6.41 4.06
N PHE A 210 8.78 7.09 3.55
CA PHE A 210 10.18 6.65 3.67
C PHE A 210 10.80 7.18 4.98
N ALA A 211 10.96 6.30 6.06
CA ALA A 211 10.70 4.87 5.94
C ALA A 211 10.23 4.27 7.28
N LEU A 212 9.86 2.99 7.20
CA LEU A 212 9.59 2.11 8.34
C LEU A 212 8.33 2.43 9.15
N TYR A 213 7.45 3.30 8.68
CA TYR A 213 6.32 3.84 9.44
C TYR A 213 5.32 2.75 9.91
N GLY A 214 5.16 1.66 9.15
CA GLY A 214 4.35 0.51 9.56
C GLY A 214 4.90 -0.29 10.74
N GLY A 215 6.11 0.05 11.23
CA GLY A 215 6.71 -0.48 12.46
C GLY A 215 6.39 0.34 13.71
N ALA A 216 5.42 1.28 13.65
CA ALA A 216 5.04 2.19 14.73
C ALA A 216 4.78 1.46 16.07
N ALA A 217 5.32 2.01 17.15
CA ALA A 217 5.22 1.41 18.48
C ALA A 217 3.75 1.26 18.91
N SER A 218 3.39 0.06 19.35
CA SER A 218 2.02 -0.30 19.80
C SER A 218 0.92 -0.13 18.74
N GLY A 219 1.26 0.00 17.45
CA GLY A 219 0.31 0.30 16.39
C GLY A 219 -0.33 1.69 16.54
N LEU A 220 0.30 2.59 17.30
CA LEU A 220 -0.18 3.96 17.47
C LEU A 220 0.44 4.85 16.39
N ASP A 221 -0.38 5.61 15.71
CA ASP A 221 0.06 6.50 14.64
C ASP A 221 1.01 7.58 15.14
N TYR A 222 1.96 8.01 14.30
CA TYR A 222 2.97 9.05 14.58
C TYR A 222 3.97 8.72 15.69
N THR A 223 4.13 7.45 16.08
CA THR A 223 5.08 7.04 17.14
C THR A 223 6.43 6.62 16.58
N GLU A 224 7.38 6.45 17.49
CA GLU A 224 8.76 6.05 17.20
C GLU A 224 8.86 4.64 16.61
N VAL A 225 9.96 4.39 15.90
CA VAL A 225 10.34 3.08 15.36
C VAL A 225 11.78 2.75 15.73
N ASP A 226 11.94 1.78 16.63
CA ASP A 226 13.24 1.20 16.95
C ASP A 226 13.42 -0.13 16.21
N MET A 227 14.40 -0.20 15.33
CA MET A 227 14.60 -1.37 14.49
C MET A 227 16.06 -1.60 14.15
N SER A 228 16.49 -2.88 14.20
CA SER A 228 17.85 -3.23 13.77
C SER A 228 18.04 -3.04 12.28
N PRO A 229 19.22 -2.60 11.81
CA PRO A 229 19.49 -2.45 10.38
C PRO A 229 19.27 -3.74 9.58
N ALA A 230 19.59 -4.92 10.14
CA ALA A 230 19.32 -6.19 9.48
C ALA A 230 17.82 -6.39 9.20
N ARG A 231 16.95 -5.99 10.13
CA ARG A 231 15.51 -6.03 9.94
C ARG A 231 15.04 -4.99 8.93
N MET A 232 15.62 -3.79 8.95
CA MET A 232 15.32 -2.74 7.97
C MET A 232 15.54 -3.24 6.53
N TYR A 233 16.73 -3.73 6.21
CA TYR A 233 17.13 -4.14 4.86
C TYR A 233 16.41 -5.39 4.36
N ASN A 234 16.05 -6.31 5.25
CA ASN A 234 15.44 -7.57 4.84
C ASN A 234 13.91 -7.57 4.90
N GLU A 235 13.30 -6.69 5.70
CA GLU A 235 11.86 -6.79 5.98
C GLU A 235 11.06 -5.52 5.67
N TYR A 236 11.63 -4.31 5.82
CA TYR A 236 10.87 -3.05 5.70
C TYR A 236 11.28 -2.18 4.51
N LEU A 237 12.54 -2.18 4.11
CA LEU A 237 13.04 -1.39 2.99
C LEU A 237 12.80 -2.00 1.59
N PRO A 238 12.64 -3.32 1.41
CA PRO A 238 12.50 -3.91 0.08
C PRO A 238 11.37 -3.34 -0.79
N PRO A 239 10.17 -3.04 -0.29
CA PRO A 239 9.10 -2.47 -1.13
C PRO A 239 9.42 -1.09 -1.69
N TYR A 240 10.14 -0.24 -0.94
CA TYR A 240 10.63 1.06 -1.44
C TYR A 240 11.63 0.86 -2.57
N LYS A 241 12.58 -0.08 -2.39
CA LYS A 241 13.56 -0.41 -3.44
C LYS A 241 12.85 -0.91 -4.71
N ALA A 242 11.83 -1.74 -4.56
CA ALA A 242 11.04 -2.24 -5.68
C ALA A 242 10.31 -1.10 -6.43
N ALA A 243 9.77 -0.11 -5.74
CA ALA A 243 9.18 1.07 -6.36
C ALA A 243 10.21 1.92 -7.11
N ILE A 244 11.43 2.08 -6.54
CA ILE A 244 12.54 2.76 -7.20
C ILE A 244 12.97 2.02 -8.46
N ASP A 245 13.08 0.68 -8.39
CA ASP A 245 13.41 -0.16 -9.55
C ASP A 245 12.35 -0.10 -10.66
N ALA A 246 11.09 0.21 -10.31
CA ALA A 246 10.03 0.49 -11.26
C ALA A 246 10.04 1.93 -11.81
N GLY A 247 10.99 2.77 -11.38
CA GLY A 247 11.17 4.13 -11.89
C GLY A 247 10.28 5.19 -11.26
N VAL A 248 9.85 5.02 -10.01
CA VAL A 248 9.06 6.03 -9.29
C VAL A 248 9.76 7.39 -9.29
N GLY A 249 9.03 8.45 -9.63
CA GLY A 249 9.62 9.77 -9.82
C GLY A 249 9.79 10.62 -8.57
N SER A 250 9.12 10.25 -7.45
CA SER A 250 9.26 10.94 -6.17
C SER A 250 9.10 9.98 -4.99
N ILE A 251 9.59 10.40 -3.84
CA ILE A 251 9.47 9.68 -2.57
C ILE A 251 9.11 10.65 -1.45
N MET A 252 8.20 10.25 -0.56
CA MET A 252 7.75 11.07 0.56
C MET A 252 8.39 10.60 1.87
N THR A 253 8.82 11.55 2.72
CA THR A 253 9.34 11.23 4.06
C THR A 253 8.24 10.70 4.97
N SER A 254 8.59 10.07 6.08
CA SER A 254 7.63 9.62 7.10
C SER A 254 7.64 10.51 8.33
N PHE A 255 6.57 10.46 9.11
CA PHE A 255 6.41 11.25 10.35
C PHE A 255 7.24 10.73 11.52
N ASN A 256 7.43 9.41 11.60
CA ASN A 256 8.11 8.76 12.72
C ASN A 256 9.61 9.10 12.79
N ASP A 257 10.17 8.99 13.95
CA ASP A 257 11.62 8.86 14.09
C ASP A 257 12.07 7.39 13.95
N ILE A 258 13.32 7.21 13.58
CA ILE A 258 13.99 5.91 13.45
C ILE A 258 15.19 5.91 14.38
N ASN A 259 15.14 5.06 15.41
CA ASN A 259 16.21 4.97 16.41
C ASN A 259 16.58 6.37 16.99
N GLY A 260 15.57 7.21 17.25
CA GLY A 260 15.69 8.54 17.82
C GLY A 260 16.05 9.66 16.84
N MET A 261 16.10 9.40 15.51
CA MET A 261 16.29 10.41 14.48
C MET A 261 15.03 10.56 13.64
N PRO A 262 14.34 11.72 13.63
CA PRO A 262 13.18 11.93 12.78
C PRO A 262 13.50 11.67 11.31
N SER A 263 12.65 10.89 10.62
CA SER A 263 12.87 10.49 9.24
C SER A 263 13.13 11.68 8.33
N THR A 264 12.38 12.77 8.47
CA THR A 264 12.51 13.99 7.64
C THR A 264 13.90 14.66 7.78
N ALA A 265 14.63 14.44 8.86
CA ALA A 265 16.00 14.96 9.08
C ALA A 265 17.07 13.86 9.02
N ASN A 266 16.74 12.66 8.55
CA ASN A 266 17.65 11.51 8.58
C ASN A 266 18.54 11.45 7.34
N LYS A 267 19.73 12.03 7.46
CA LYS A 267 20.72 12.05 6.39
C LYS A 267 21.17 10.65 5.93
N TRP A 268 21.30 9.70 6.86
CA TRP A 268 21.63 8.32 6.48
C TRP A 268 20.60 7.75 5.54
N LEU A 269 19.33 7.96 5.84
CA LEU A 269 18.22 7.43 5.05
C LEU A 269 18.20 8.03 3.63
N PHE A 270 18.26 9.36 3.49
CA PHE A 270 18.12 10.01 2.18
C PHE A 270 19.41 10.07 1.39
N THR A 271 20.55 10.32 2.04
CA THR A 271 21.82 10.44 1.34
C THR A 271 22.47 9.08 1.13
N GLU A 272 22.65 8.28 2.20
CA GLU A 272 23.42 7.04 2.08
C GLU A 272 22.59 5.91 1.48
N VAL A 273 21.38 5.63 1.99
CA VAL A 273 20.55 4.53 1.48
C VAL A 273 19.95 4.90 0.14
N LEU A 274 19.17 5.99 0.10
CA LEU A 274 18.36 6.34 -1.06
C LEU A 274 19.22 6.75 -2.27
N ARG A 275 20.17 7.70 -2.09
CA ARG A 275 20.96 8.24 -3.20
C ARG A 275 22.19 7.39 -3.50
N ASN A 276 23.05 7.13 -2.47
CA ASN A 276 24.35 6.51 -2.70
C ASN A 276 24.25 4.99 -2.96
N GLN A 277 23.40 4.27 -2.21
CA GLN A 277 23.27 2.81 -2.38
C GLN A 277 22.27 2.43 -3.48
N TRP A 278 21.11 3.11 -3.55
CA TRP A 278 20.05 2.73 -4.47
C TRP A 278 20.01 3.55 -5.77
N GLY A 279 20.74 4.67 -5.84
CA GLY A 279 20.85 5.49 -7.03
C GLY A 279 19.58 6.22 -7.42
N PHE A 280 18.69 6.53 -6.46
CA PHE A 280 17.45 7.25 -6.74
C PHE A 280 17.73 8.64 -7.32
N ASP A 281 17.16 8.94 -8.49
CA ASP A 281 17.34 10.18 -9.26
C ASP A 281 16.11 11.11 -9.26
N GLY A 282 14.98 10.69 -8.65
CA GLY A 282 13.80 11.52 -8.46
C GLY A 282 13.96 12.54 -7.31
N PHE A 283 12.89 13.19 -6.88
CA PHE A 283 12.92 14.14 -5.77
C PHE A 283 12.27 13.60 -4.49
N VAL A 284 12.72 14.13 -3.35
CA VAL A 284 12.21 13.80 -2.01
C VAL A 284 11.30 14.93 -1.53
N VAL A 285 10.04 14.63 -1.25
CA VAL A 285 9.09 15.57 -0.65
C VAL A 285 8.87 15.22 0.82
N SER A 286 8.67 16.20 1.69
CA SER A 286 8.24 15.94 3.08
C SER A 286 6.79 15.47 3.10
N ASP A 287 6.40 14.72 4.14
CA ASP A 287 4.99 14.54 4.46
C ASP A 287 4.39 15.87 4.97
N TYR A 288 3.06 15.91 5.15
CA TYR A 288 2.28 17.09 5.50
C TYR A 288 2.81 17.73 6.80
N ASN A 289 3.39 18.92 6.68
CA ASN A 289 4.04 19.68 7.77
C ASN A 289 5.16 18.90 8.51
N ALA A 290 5.71 17.82 7.97
CA ALA A 290 6.70 17.00 8.66
C ALA A 290 8.03 17.75 8.94
N VAL A 291 8.35 18.79 8.16
CA VAL A 291 9.49 19.68 8.49
C VAL A 291 9.18 20.48 9.75
N GLY A 292 7.98 21.06 9.87
CA GLY A 292 7.56 21.79 11.07
C GLY A 292 7.48 20.91 12.32
N GLU A 293 7.21 19.61 12.14
CA GLU A 293 7.16 18.65 13.24
C GLU A 293 8.54 18.34 13.85
N LEU A 294 9.65 18.64 13.17
CA LEU A 294 10.99 18.58 13.78
C LEU A 294 11.11 19.44 15.05
N ILE A 295 10.32 20.52 15.13
CA ILE A 295 10.20 21.34 16.35
C ILE A 295 9.49 20.56 17.46
N LYS A 296 8.46 19.77 17.12
CA LYS A 296 7.74 18.91 18.07
C LYS A 296 8.61 17.74 18.55
N HIS A 297 9.41 17.18 17.65
CA HIS A 297 10.46 16.20 17.98
C HIS A 297 11.59 16.78 18.80
N ARG A 298 11.65 18.11 18.98
CA ARG A 298 12.68 18.85 19.75
C ARG A 298 14.10 18.72 19.18
N VAL A 299 14.22 18.47 17.88
CA VAL A 299 15.51 18.43 17.15
C VAL A 299 15.80 19.75 16.43
N ALA A 300 14.84 20.67 16.40
CA ALA A 300 14.99 22.03 15.92
C ALA A 300 14.28 23.01 16.87
N ALA A 301 14.82 24.19 17.04
CA ALA A 301 14.24 25.21 17.91
C ALA A 301 13.16 26.03 17.19
N ASP A 302 13.31 26.22 15.89
CA ASP A 302 12.42 27.02 15.07
C ASP A 302 12.32 26.46 13.65
N LYS A 303 11.51 27.10 12.82
CA LYS A 303 11.22 26.72 11.43
C LYS A 303 12.47 26.79 10.53
N ILE A 304 13.39 27.73 10.78
CA ILE A 304 14.62 27.85 9.99
C ILE A 304 15.55 26.68 10.31
N GLU A 305 15.76 26.35 11.58
CA GLU A 305 16.57 25.20 11.98
C GLU A 305 15.98 23.88 11.46
N ALA A 306 14.65 23.74 11.51
CA ALA A 306 13.94 22.58 10.94
C ALA A 306 14.22 22.44 9.44
N GLY A 307 14.09 23.53 8.68
CA GLY A 307 14.45 23.54 7.25
C GLY A 307 15.93 23.23 7.00
N VAL A 308 16.84 23.81 7.77
CA VAL A 308 18.29 23.51 7.68
C VAL A 308 18.55 22.02 7.88
N ALA A 309 17.96 21.41 8.91
CA ALA A 309 18.11 19.99 9.18
C ALA A 309 17.59 19.11 8.03
N ALA A 310 16.36 19.37 7.55
CA ALA A 310 15.71 18.60 6.51
C ALA A 310 16.44 18.70 5.16
N PHE A 311 16.77 19.90 4.68
CA PHE A 311 17.44 20.08 3.37
C PHE A 311 18.88 19.55 3.37
N ASN A 312 19.60 19.67 4.47
CA ASN A 312 20.94 19.07 4.63
C ASN A 312 20.89 17.52 4.73
N ALA A 313 19.78 16.95 5.18
CA ALA A 313 19.58 15.51 5.17
C ALA A 313 19.33 14.96 3.75
N GLY A 314 18.73 15.74 2.85
CA GLY A 314 18.47 15.32 1.47
C GLY A 314 17.07 15.64 0.96
N LEU A 315 16.24 16.36 1.71
CA LEU A 315 14.94 16.85 1.26
C LEU A 315 15.07 17.74 0.02
N ASP A 316 14.09 17.68 -0.88
CA ASP A 316 14.03 18.49 -2.10
C ASP A 316 12.77 19.39 -2.15
N MET A 317 11.68 19.02 -1.48
CA MET A 317 10.44 19.81 -1.45
C MET A 317 9.77 19.76 -0.07
N ASP A 318 9.33 20.91 0.41
CA ASP A 318 8.71 21.13 1.72
C ASP A 318 7.19 21.24 1.56
N MET A 319 6.46 20.24 2.05
CA MET A 319 5.00 20.24 2.02
C MET A 319 4.46 21.03 3.21
N VAL A 320 3.80 22.15 2.92
CA VAL A 320 3.00 23.00 3.82
C VAL A 320 3.80 23.85 4.81
N THR A 321 4.90 23.37 5.37
CA THR A 321 5.67 24.15 6.38
C THR A 321 6.19 25.46 5.82
N ALA A 322 6.54 25.52 4.53
CA ALA A 322 7.16 26.67 3.86
C ALA A 322 8.46 27.16 4.54
N SER A 323 9.18 26.24 5.21
CA SER A 323 10.49 26.54 5.83
C SER A 323 11.53 26.90 4.77
N CYS A 324 11.40 26.31 3.57
CA CYS A 324 12.27 26.58 2.43
C CYS A 324 12.34 28.08 2.09
N LEU A 325 11.23 28.82 2.18
CA LEU A 325 11.18 30.25 1.88
C LEU A 325 11.96 31.12 2.89
N GLU A 326 12.27 30.60 4.07
CA GLU A 326 13.01 31.29 5.13
C GLU A 326 14.51 30.95 5.14
N LEU A 327 14.98 30.08 4.22
CA LEU A 327 16.37 29.59 4.19
C LEU A 327 17.38 30.59 3.60
N GLU A 328 16.97 31.75 3.08
CA GLU A 328 17.89 32.71 2.45
C GLU A 328 19.03 33.12 3.38
N ALA A 329 18.71 33.41 4.65
CA ALA A 329 19.72 33.77 5.67
C ALA A 329 20.66 32.57 5.95
N ALA A 330 20.12 31.36 6.08
CA ALA A 330 20.90 30.16 6.33
C ALA A 330 21.82 29.78 5.15
N VAL A 331 21.45 30.14 3.92
CA VAL A 331 22.32 30.00 2.75
C VAL A 331 23.42 31.03 2.77
N LYS A 332 23.13 32.32 3.12
CA LYS A 332 24.12 33.40 3.20
C LYS A 332 25.17 33.16 4.29
N ASP A 333 24.77 32.58 5.41
CA ASP A 333 25.69 32.27 6.53
C ASP A 333 26.34 30.88 6.45
N GLY A 334 26.01 30.10 5.42
CA GLY A 334 26.65 28.81 5.11
C GLY A 334 26.09 27.61 5.89
N ARG A 335 25.02 27.76 6.67
CA ARG A 335 24.33 26.60 7.32
C ARG A 335 23.70 25.65 6.31
N VAL A 336 23.26 26.16 5.15
CA VAL A 336 22.84 25.40 3.99
C VAL A 336 23.68 25.80 2.77
N SER A 337 24.26 24.85 2.06
CA SER A 337 25.09 25.17 0.90
C SER A 337 24.22 25.47 -0.33
N MET A 338 24.71 26.39 -1.22
CA MET A 338 24.08 26.59 -2.53
C MET A 338 23.95 25.29 -3.31
N LYS A 339 24.93 24.36 -3.17
CA LYS A 339 24.89 23.03 -3.82
C LYS A 339 23.67 22.22 -3.32
N THR A 340 23.30 22.34 -2.06
CA THR A 340 22.10 21.69 -1.51
C THR A 340 20.83 22.22 -2.14
N ILE A 341 20.70 23.54 -2.25
CA ILE A 341 19.54 24.19 -2.90
C ILE A 341 19.49 23.89 -4.39
N ASP A 342 20.63 23.97 -5.08
CA ASP A 342 20.71 23.67 -6.52
C ASP A 342 20.32 22.22 -6.83
N ARG A 343 20.76 21.24 -6.01
CA ARG A 343 20.32 19.86 -6.15
C ARG A 343 18.80 19.74 -6.01
N ALA A 344 18.25 20.28 -4.91
CA ALA A 344 16.83 20.20 -4.63
C ALA A 344 15.99 20.83 -5.75
N CYS A 345 16.34 22.05 -6.17
CA CYS A 345 15.67 22.74 -7.27
C CYS A 345 15.77 21.96 -8.58
N ARG A 346 16.95 21.44 -8.93
CA ARG A 346 17.15 20.60 -10.11
C ARG A 346 16.24 19.39 -10.14
N ASN A 347 16.18 18.62 -9.04
CA ASN A 347 15.37 17.41 -8.96
C ASN A 347 13.87 17.70 -9.21
N VAL A 348 13.35 18.80 -8.67
CA VAL A 348 11.97 19.23 -8.91
C VAL A 348 11.75 19.68 -10.38
N LEU A 349 12.69 20.42 -10.96
CA LEU A 349 12.60 20.86 -12.36
C LEU A 349 12.70 19.68 -13.34
N GLU A 350 13.54 18.68 -13.06
CA GLU A 350 13.64 17.46 -13.84
C GLU A 350 12.34 16.66 -13.83
N ALA A 351 11.65 16.56 -12.67
CA ALA A 351 10.33 15.93 -12.60
C ALA A 351 9.30 16.65 -13.49
N LYS A 352 9.27 17.98 -13.49
CA LYS A 352 8.42 18.79 -14.39
C LYS A 352 8.76 18.57 -15.87
N TYR A 353 10.04 18.42 -16.17
CA TYR A 353 10.51 18.12 -17.53
C TYR A 353 10.07 16.71 -17.96
N LYS A 354 10.32 15.70 -17.12
CA LYS A 354 9.90 14.30 -17.38
C LYS A 354 8.38 14.16 -17.56
N LEU A 355 7.59 15.05 -16.92
CA LEU A 355 6.15 15.16 -17.15
C LEU A 355 5.76 15.91 -18.45
N GLY A 356 6.72 16.46 -19.21
CA GLY A 356 6.44 17.25 -20.43
C GLY A 356 5.77 18.60 -20.17
N LEU A 357 5.76 19.10 -18.93
CA LEU A 357 5.07 20.34 -18.58
C LEU A 357 5.71 21.61 -19.16
N PHE A 358 7.00 21.58 -19.47
CA PHE A 358 7.66 22.70 -20.15
C PHE A 358 7.30 22.79 -21.62
N GLU A 359 6.97 21.66 -22.26
CA GLU A 359 6.48 21.59 -23.64
C GLU A 359 4.99 21.99 -23.71
N ASN A 360 4.18 21.42 -22.81
CA ASN A 360 2.74 21.71 -22.72
C ASN A 360 2.29 21.81 -21.26
N PRO A 361 2.31 23.03 -20.66
CA PRO A 361 1.93 23.23 -19.25
C PRO A 361 0.44 23.00 -18.97
N TYR A 362 -0.39 22.95 -20.02
CA TYR A 362 -1.86 22.79 -19.90
C TYR A 362 -2.35 21.41 -20.36
N LYS A 363 -1.45 20.43 -20.57
CA LYS A 363 -1.83 19.10 -21.13
C LYS A 363 -2.89 18.34 -20.32
N HIS A 364 -3.02 18.62 -19.03
CA HIS A 364 -4.04 18.03 -18.13
C HIS A 364 -5.19 19.01 -17.83
N LEU A 365 -5.21 20.18 -18.48
CA LEU A 365 -6.20 21.25 -18.25
C LEU A 365 -7.00 21.53 -19.51
N ASP A 366 -7.80 20.54 -19.92
CA ASP A 366 -8.75 20.60 -21.02
C ASP A 366 -10.10 20.08 -20.55
N LYS A 367 -11.16 20.89 -20.66
CA LYS A 367 -12.52 20.53 -20.20
C LYS A 367 -13.09 19.29 -20.88
N SER A 368 -12.65 18.97 -22.10
CA SER A 368 -13.09 17.76 -22.82
C SER A 368 -12.62 16.48 -22.16
N LEU A 369 -11.54 16.50 -21.37
CA LEU A 369 -11.03 15.33 -20.66
C LEU A 369 -12.01 14.81 -19.59
N SER A 370 -12.94 15.66 -19.12
CA SER A 370 -13.96 15.24 -18.13
C SER A 370 -14.86 14.08 -18.60
N GLU A 371 -14.95 13.85 -19.93
CA GLU A 371 -15.68 12.71 -20.51
C GLU A 371 -15.03 11.36 -20.17
N ARG A 372 -13.79 11.34 -19.71
CA ARG A 372 -13.05 10.13 -19.29
C ARG A 372 -13.34 9.70 -17.87
N ILE A 373 -14.07 10.50 -17.10
CA ILE A 373 -14.28 10.32 -15.66
C ILE A 373 -15.55 9.49 -15.42
N PHE A 374 -15.43 8.44 -14.60
CA PHE A 374 -16.54 7.59 -14.12
C PHE A 374 -17.37 6.98 -15.26
N THR A 375 -16.69 6.48 -16.28
CA THR A 375 -17.31 5.84 -17.44
C THR A 375 -17.87 4.45 -17.08
N ASP A 376 -18.77 3.92 -17.92
CA ASP A 376 -19.27 2.55 -17.74
C ASP A 376 -18.14 1.51 -17.84
N GLU A 377 -17.12 1.76 -18.66
CA GLU A 377 -15.93 0.91 -18.77
C GLU A 377 -15.13 0.93 -17.47
N SER A 378 -14.80 2.11 -16.92
CA SER A 378 -14.10 2.25 -15.64
C SER A 378 -14.83 1.54 -14.51
N ARG A 379 -16.15 1.69 -14.47
CA ARG A 379 -17.04 1.04 -13.49
C ARG A 379 -17.04 -0.49 -13.64
N ALA A 380 -17.08 -1.00 -14.87
CA ALA A 380 -17.05 -2.44 -15.12
C ALA A 380 -15.71 -3.06 -14.67
N ILE A 381 -14.59 -2.38 -14.92
CA ILE A 381 -13.27 -2.79 -14.43
C ILE A 381 -13.22 -2.73 -12.90
N ALA A 382 -13.70 -1.64 -12.28
CA ALA A 382 -13.76 -1.52 -10.82
C ALA A 382 -14.59 -2.65 -10.19
N ARG A 383 -15.77 -2.98 -10.74
CA ARG A 383 -16.61 -4.10 -10.28
C ARG A 383 -15.86 -5.43 -10.32
N LYS A 384 -15.16 -5.71 -11.41
CA LYS A 384 -14.36 -6.94 -11.57
C LYS A 384 -13.23 -7.02 -10.55
N VAL A 385 -12.43 -5.96 -10.42
CA VAL A 385 -11.31 -5.89 -9.46
C VAL A 385 -11.82 -6.00 -8.01
N THR A 386 -12.94 -5.36 -7.73
CA THR A 386 -13.58 -5.42 -6.41
C THR A 386 -14.04 -6.85 -6.08
N ALA A 387 -14.71 -7.52 -7.00
CA ALA A 387 -15.13 -8.92 -6.79
C ALA A 387 -13.93 -9.88 -6.58
N GLU A 388 -12.81 -9.60 -7.26
CA GLU A 388 -11.56 -10.37 -7.14
C GLU A 388 -10.83 -10.12 -5.82
N SER A 389 -11.07 -8.99 -5.16
CA SER A 389 -10.46 -8.62 -3.88
C SER A 389 -11.10 -9.28 -2.66
N PHE A 390 -12.36 -9.71 -2.77
CA PHE A 390 -13.09 -10.32 -1.66
C PHE A 390 -12.52 -11.66 -1.26
N VAL A 391 -12.42 -11.90 0.04
CA VAL A 391 -11.84 -13.11 0.59
C VAL A 391 -12.89 -13.93 1.32
N LEU A 392 -13.16 -15.12 0.84
CA LEU A 392 -14.03 -16.07 1.54
C LEU A 392 -13.25 -16.72 2.69
N LEU A 393 -13.52 -16.29 3.92
CA LEU A 393 -12.83 -16.76 5.12
C LEU A 393 -13.43 -18.06 5.66
N LYS A 394 -14.75 -18.22 5.54
CA LYS A 394 -15.47 -19.42 5.97
C LYS A 394 -16.68 -19.69 5.08
N ASN A 395 -16.98 -20.98 4.83
CA ASN A 395 -18.22 -21.39 4.14
C ASN A 395 -18.60 -22.84 4.51
N ASP A 396 -19.60 -22.98 5.36
CA ASP A 396 -20.16 -24.30 5.73
C ASP A 396 -21.32 -24.69 4.79
N GLY A 397 -21.30 -24.21 3.52
CA GLY A 397 -22.28 -24.52 2.50
C GLY A 397 -23.42 -23.52 2.37
N ALA A 398 -23.33 -22.37 3.04
CA ALA A 398 -24.32 -21.29 2.92
C ALA A 398 -24.16 -20.46 1.63
N LEU A 399 -22.97 -20.44 1.05
CA LEU A 399 -22.65 -19.75 -0.21
C LEU A 399 -22.26 -20.75 -1.31
N PRO A 400 -22.55 -20.47 -2.60
CA PRO A 400 -23.29 -19.30 -3.08
C PRO A 400 -24.79 -19.36 -2.77
N LEU A 401 -25.40 -18.17 -2.62
CA LEU A 401 -26.84 -18.01 -2.42
C LEU A 401 -27.61 -18.44 -3.67
N LYS A 402 -28.82 -18.93 -3.47
CA LYS A 402 -29.73 -19.26 -4.60
C LYS A 402 -30.42 -17.98 -5.12
N LYS A 403 -30.47 -17.77 -6.42
CA LYS A 403 -31.25 -16.69 -7.06
C LYS A 403 -32.78 -16.96 -7.01
N LYS A 404 -33.28 -17.28 -5.80
CA LYS A 404 -34.71 -17.51 -5.51
C LYS A 404 -34.95 -17.47 -4.00
N GLY A 405 -36.20 -17.21 -3.63
CA GLY A 405 -36.60 -17.25 -2.20
C GLY A 405 -36.48 -15.90 -1.52
N THR A 406 -36.35 -15.90 -0.22
CA THR A 406 -36.33 -14.69 0.61
C THR A 406 -35.01 -14.56 1.33
N VAL A 407 -34.33 -13.43 1.20
CA VAL A 407 -33.10 -13.07 1.91
C VAL A 407 -33.40 -11.96 2.90
N ALA A 408 -32.99 -12.11 4.15
CA ALA A 408 -32.96 -10.99 5.11
C ALA A 408 -31.58 -10.31 4.99
N LEU A 409 -31.53 -9.12 4.48
CA LEU A 409 -30.33 -8.29 4.41
C LEU A 409 -30.34 -7.32 5.60
N VAL A 410 -29.42 -7.50 6.53
CA VAL A 410 -29.39 -6.74 7.80
C VAL A 410 -28.00 -6.18 8.08
N GLY A 411 -27.90 -5.29 9.05
CA GLY A 411 -26.64 -4.67 9.45
C GLY A 411 -26.50 -3.20 9.02
N PRO A 412 -25.66 -2.43 9.72
CA PRO A 412 -25.50 -0.98 9.49
C PRO A 412 -24.87 -0.65 8.13
N LEU A 413 -24.21 -1.60 7.49
CA LEU A 413 -23.57 -1.45 6.19
C LEU A 413 -24.41 -1.96 5.01
N ALA A 414 -25.62 -2.47 5.25
CA ALA A 414 -26.46 -3.01 4.19
C ALA A 414 -26.92 -1.97 3.15
N ASP A 415 -27.18 -0.73 3.59
CA ASP A 415 -27.75 0.37 2.80
C ASP A 415 -26.86 1.63 2.72
N GLN A 416 -25.55 1.50 3.00
CA GLN A 416 -24.63 2.64 3.17
C GLN A 416 -23.49 2.61 2.13
N GLY A 417 -23.81 2.71 0.85
CA GLY A 417 -22.84 2.66 -0.25
C GLY A 417 -21.66 3.63 -0.12
N ALA A 418 -21.90 4.83 0.43
CA ALA A 418 -20.86 5.82 0.68
C ALA A 418 -19.77 5.33 1.67
N GLN A 419 -20.09 4.39 2.56
CA GLN A 419 -19.14 3.84 3.54
C GLN A 419 -18.23 2.77 2.94
N TYR A 420 -18.50 2.29 1.72
CA TYR A 420 -17.70 1.25 1.08
C TYR A 420 -16.41 1.74 0.45
N VAL A 421 -16.27 3.06 0.28
CA VAL A 421 -15.09 3.61 -0.41
C VAL A 421 -13.86 3.73 0.47
N GLY A 422 -13.98 3.76 1.79
CA GLY A 422 -12.83 3.82 2.69
C GLY A 422 -12.15 5.18 2.75
N THR A 423 -10.91 5.19 3.22
CA THR A 423 -10.08 6.39 3.42
C THR A 423 -9.44 6.89 2.11
N TRP A 424 -8.93 8.14 2.11
CA TRP A 424 -8.20 8.78 0.98
C TRP A 424 -9.00 8.83 -0.33
N THR A 425 -10.28 9.17 -0.23
CA THR A 425 -11.20 9.30 -1.38
C THR A 425 -11.62 10.75 -1.58
N GLY A 426 -10.64 11.66 -1.64
CA GLY A 426 -10.82 13.10 -1.70
C GLY A 426 -11.78 13.58 -2.78
N ALA A 427 -11.69 13.01 -3.96
CA ALA A 427 -12.51 13.36 -5.11
C ALA A 427 -13.76 12.48 -5.30
N ALA A 428 -13.94 11.41 -4.51
CA ALA A 428 -15.09 10.50 -4.64
C ALA A 428 -16.44 11.22 -4.51
N PHE A 429 -17.47 10.64 -5.12
CA PHE A 429 -18.85 11.12 -4.93
C PHE A 429 -19.31 10.90 -3.50
N LYS A 430 -20.32 11.66 -3.07
CA LYS A 430 -20.90 11.53 -1.73
C LYS A 430 -21.77 10.27 -1.57
N GLU A 431 -22.24 9.69 -2.67
CA GLU A 431 -23.13 8.53 -2.68
C GLU A 431 -22.73 7.55 -3.78
N TYR A 432 -22.82 6.27 -3.48
CA TYR A 432 -22.66 5.15 -4.40
C TYR A 432 -23.74 4.09 -4.13
N PRO A 433 -24.06 3.21 -5.11
CA PRO A 433 -25.06 2.16 -4.91
C PRO A 433 -24.69 1.24 -3.75
N SER A 434 -25.67 0.93 -2.91
CA SER A 434 -25.49 0.07 -1.75
C SER A 434 -25.65 -1.42 -2.09
N LEU A 435 -25.32 -2.31 -1.14
CA LEU A 435 -25.60 -3.74 -1.24
C LEU A 435 -27.11 -4.00 -1.34
N LEU A 436 -27.92 -3.23 -0.61
CA LEU A 436 -29.38 -3.31 -0.69
C LEU A 436 -29.88 -2.98 -2.10
N ASP A 437 -29.30 -1.98 -2.77
CA ASP A 437 -29.68 -1.62 -4.13
C ASP A 437 -29.29 -2.72 -5.13
N ALA A 438 -28.10 -3.32 -4.98
CA ALA A 438 -27.67 -4.44 -5.80
C ALA A 438 -28.57 -5.68 -5.60
N PHE A 439 -28.92 -6.01 -4.35
CA PHE A 439 -29.78 -7.18 -4.07
C PHE A 439 -31.19 -7.03 -4.64
N LYS A 440 -31.74 -5.81 -4.69
CA LYS A 440 -33.04 -5.54 -5.33
C LYS A 440 -33.04 -5.77 -6.83
N GLN A 441 -31.87 -5.81 -7.48
CA GLN A 441 -31.73 -6.10 -8.92
C GLN A 441 -31.66 -7.60 -9.23
N VAL A 442 -31.48 -8.46 -8.22
CA VAL A 442 -31.37 -9.91 -8.43
C VAL A 442 -32.76 -10.52 -8.65
N GLU A 443 -33.01 -10.96 -9.87
CA GLU A 443 -34.28 -11.57 -10.22
C GLU A 443 -34.58 -12.83 -9.39
N GLY A 444 -35.84 -12.99 -9.00
CA GLY A 444 -36.31 -14.16 -8.22
C GLY A 444 -36.04 -14.10 -6.72
N VAL A 445 -35.33 -13.07 -6.23
CA VAL A 445 -34.99 -12.89 -4.81
C VAL A 445 -35.90 -11.82 -4.18
N LYS A 446 -36.55 -12.20 -3.09
CA LYS A 446 -37.26 -11.24 -2.22
C LYS A 446 -36.34 -10.78 -1.11
N VAL A 447 -36.08 -9.48 -1.03
CA VAL A 447 -35.22 -8.89 0.03
C VAL A 447 -36.07 -8.31 1.15
N LEU A 448 -35.79 -8.71 2.37
CA LEU A 448 -36.29 -8.09 3.60
C LEU A 448 -35.14 -7.34 4.27
N HIS A 449 -35.26 -6.03 4.41
CA HIS A 449 -34.20 -5.20 4.98
C HIS A 449 -34.56 -4.70 6.36
N ALA A 450 -33.53 -4.72 7.26
CA ALA A 450 -33.58 -4.03 8.55
C ALA A 450 -32.15 -3.66 8.98
N ARG A 451 -31.95 -2.45 9.47
CA ARG A 451 -30.62 -1.98 9.89
C ARG A 451 -30.05 -2.81 11.06
N GLY A 452 -30.84 -3.11 12.06
CA GLY A 452 -30.47 -3.98 13.19
C GLY A 452 -29.54 -3.36 14.24
N SER A 453 -28.56 -2.55 13.84
CA SER A 453 -27.66 -1.82 14.73
C SER A 453 -27.15 -0.54 14.11
N ASN A 454 -26.47 0.31 14.87
CA ASN A 454 -25.61 1.38 14.39
C ASN A 454 -24.17 0.87 14.18
N PHE A 455 -23.25 1.70 13.67
CA PHE A 455 -21.83 1.33 13.52
C PHE A 455 -21.14 1.16 14.86
N GLU A 456 -21.32 2.13 15.77
CA GLU A 456 -20.69 2.15 17.09
C GLU A 456 -21.73 2.34 18.19
N GLU A 457 -21.45 1.85 19.40
CA GLU A 457 -22.26 2.11 20.58
C GLU A 457 -22.19 3.58 20.98
N ASP A 458 -20.99 4.14 20.99
CA ASP A 458 -20.76 5.54 21.33
C ASP A 458 -21.07 6.45 20.12
N ALA A 459 -22.14 7.23 20.25
CA ALA A 459 -22.57 8.17 19.22
C ALA A 459 -21.51 9.26 18.90
N LYS A 460 -20.69 9.65 19.88
CA LYS A 460 -19.62 10.63 19.66
C LYS A 460 -18.46 10.03 18.85
N LEU A 461 -18.11 8.78 19.13
CA LEU A 461 -17.11 8.06 18.33
C LEU A 461 -17.63 7.85 16.91
N GLU A 462 -18.86 7.39 16.76
CA GLU A 462 -19.49 7.18 15.45
C GLU A 462 -19.50 8.47 14.60
N GLN A 463 -19.84 9.61 15.20
CA GLN A 463 -19.80 10.91 14.52
C GLN A 463 -18.38 11.29 14.05
N LYS A 464 -17.35 11.00 14.86
CA LYS A 464 -15.95 11.25 14.48
C LYS A 464 -15.50 10.36 13.32
N LEU A 465 -15.90 9.10 13.33
CA LEU A 465 -15.53 8.11 12.30
C LEU A 465 -16.33 8.28 10.99
N SER A 466 -17.45 9.02 11.00
CA SER A 466 -18.27 9.29 9.81
C SER A 466 -18.06 10.70 9.26
N TYR A 467 -16.99 11.35 9.61
CA TYR A 467 -16.73 12.78 9.41
C TYR A 467 -16.83 13.28 7.95
N ARG A 468 -16.56 12.42 6.96
CA ARG A 468 -16.60 12.79 5.54
C ARG A 468 -17.89 12.39 4.82
N TYR A 469 -18.43 11.23 5.17
CA TYR A 469 -19.68 10.72 4.59
C TYR A 469 -20.75 10.78 5.64
N GLU A 470 -21.76 11.65 5.40
CA GLU A 470 -22.84 11.86 6.36
C GLU A 470 -23.51 10.52 6.70
N TYR A 471 -23.35 10.07 7.94
CA TYR A 471 -24.05 8.92 8.47
C TYR A 471 -25.15 9.38 9.40
N LYS A 472 -26.36 9.02 9.09
CA LYS A 472 -27.51 9.30 9.94
C LYS A 472 -27.72 8.17 10.93
N ARG A 473 -27.26 8.40 12.18
CA ARG A 473 -27.49 7.49 13.28
C ARG A 473 -28.98 7.21 13.47
N ASP A 474 -29.36 5.94 13.68
CA ASP A 474 -30.70 5.57 14.11
C ASP A 474 -30.82 5.74 15.62
N ASN A 475 -31.69 6.63 16.06
CA ASN A 475 -31.89 6.95 17.49
C ASN A 475 -32.92 6.06 18.17
N ARG A 476 -33.48 5.07 17.48
CA ARG A 476 -34.39 4.09 18.11
C ARG A 476 -33.63 3.23 19.11
N PRO A 477 -34.32 2.66 20.11
CA PRO A 477 -33.68 1.72 21.04
C PRO A 477 -33.06 0.54 20.29
N GLU A 478 -31.85 0.15 20.65
CA GLU A 478 -31.14 -0.97 20.04
C GLU A 478 -31.97 -2.26 20.04
N ALA A 479 -32.66 -2.55 21.16
CA ALA A 479 -33.55 -3.71 21.28
C ALA A 479 -34.67 -3.72 20.20
N GLN A 480 -35.18 -2.55 19.82
CA GLN A 480 -36.17 -2.45 18.75
C GLN A 480 -35.56 -2.74 17.38
N MET A 481 -34.39 -2.18 17.10
CA MET A 481 -33.67 -2.43 15.83
C MET A 481 -33.33 -3.92 15.67
N ILE A 482 -32.81 -4.54 16.72
CA ILE A 482 -32.53 -5.98 16.74
C ILE A 482 -33.81 -6.80 16.55
N ALA A 483 -34.92 -6.43 17.20
CA ALA A 483 -36.19 -7.14 17.05
C ALA A 483 -36.73 -7.08 15.60
N GLU A 484 -36.58 -5.96 14.91
CA GLU A 484 -36.93 -5.81 13.49
C GLU A 484 -36.08 -6.72 12.60
N ALA A 485 -34.74 -6.76 12.82
CA ALA A 485 -33.83 -7.64 12.10
C ALA A 485 -34.15 -9.12 12.32
N VAL A 486 -34.43 -9.52 13.57
CA VAL A 486 -34.87 -10.88 13.91
C VAL A 486 -36.21 -11.22 13.26
N ALA A 487 -37.13 -10.28 13.19
CA ALA A 487 -38.42 -10.49 12.51
C ALA A 487 -38.26 -10.68 11.01
N ALA A 488 -37.32 -9.98 10.36
CA ALA A 488 -36.94 -10.17 8.97
C ALA A 488 -36.28 -11.56 8.78
N ALA A 489 -35.31 -11.89 9.63
CA ALA A 489 -34.58 -13.17 9.61
C ALA A 489 -35.50 -14.38 9.70
N ARG A 490 -36.49 -14.36 10.62
CA ARG A 490 -37.43 -15.46 10.78
C ARG A 490 -38.30 -15.74 9.54
N LYS A 491 -38.52 -14.72 8.71
CA LYS A 491 -39.32 -14.83 7.45
C LYS A 491 -38.46 -15.17 6.24
N ALA A 492 -37.16 -15.17 6.39
CA ALA A 492 -36.21 -15.42 5.32
C ALA A 492 -35.74 -16.86 5.28
N ASP A 493 -35.17 -17.28 4.15
CA ASP A 493 -34.50 -18.57 3.98
C ASP A 493 -33.06 -18.50 4.49
N VAL A 494 -32.41 -17.34 4.33
CA VAL A 494 -31.04 -17.05 4.75
C VAL A 494 -30.93 -15.59 5.17
N VAL A 495 -29.98 -15.32 6.10
CA VAL A 495 -29.65 -13.97 6.56
C VAL A 495 -28.29 -13.57 5.99
N VAL A 496 -28.18 -12.37 5.43
CA VAL A 496 -26.92 -11.73 5.08
C VAL A 496 -26.75 -10.51 5.99
N ALA A 497 -25.72 -10.56 6.83
CA ALA A 497 -25.41 -9.53 7.81
C ALA A 497 -24.21 -8.70 7.34
N ALA A 498 -24.43 -7.45 6.93
CA ALA A 498 -23.40 -6.51 6.50
C ALA A 498 -22.92 -5.68 7.70
N VAL A 499 -21.76 -6.05 8.25
CA VAL A 499 -21.21 -5.54 9.52
C VAL A 499 -19.73 -5.19 9.38
N GLY A 500 -19.18 -4.48 10.36
CA GLY A 500 -17.75 -4.13 10.39
C GLY A 500 -17.47 -2.67 10.72
N GLU A 501 -16.37 -2.16 10.19
CA GLU A 501 -15.95 -0.78 10.34
C GLU A 501 -16.65 0.12 9.29
N CYS A 502 -16.94 1.37 9.66
CA CYS A 502 -17.33 2.39 8.68
C CYS A 502 -16.11 2.84 7.84
N GLY A 503 -16.35 3.51 6.72
CA GLY A 503 -15.32 3.86 5.74
C GLY A 503 -14.10 4.61 6.31
N TYR A 504 -14.29 5.43 7.34
CA TYR A 504 -13.21 6.11 8.06
C TYR A 504 -12.85 5.45 9.40
N GLY A 505 -13.22 4.20 9.59
CA GLY A 505 -12.83 3.38 10.75
C GLY A 505 -11.36 2.93 10.69
N ALA A 506 -10.77 2.94 9.51
CA ALA A 506 -9.35 2.67 9.24
C ALA A 506 -8.72 3.79 8.39
N GLY A 507 -7.41 3.89 8.38
CA GLY A 507 -6.63 4.95 7.73
C GLY A 507 -5.83 5.76 8.74
N GLU A 508 -5.40 6.95 8.35
CA GLU A 508 -4.59 7.83 9.18
C GLU A 508 -5.35 8.29 10.45
N SER A 509 -4.65 8.39 11.56
CA SER A 509 -5.17 8.78 12.88
C SER A 509 -6.29 7.88 13.43
N THR A 510 -6.41 6.64 12.96
CA THR A 510 -7.46 5.69 13.39
C THR A 510 -6.90 4.45 14.06
N SER A 511 -5.87 4.59 14.88
CA SER A 511 -5.34 3.50 15.69
C SER A 511 -6.38 2.98 16.69
N ARG A 512 -6.51 1.66 16.80
CA ARG A 512 -7.50 1.00 17.69
C ARG A 512 -6.83 0.14 18.76
N THR A 513 -7.35 0.17 19.97
CA THR A 513 -6.96 -0.73 21.07
C THR A 513 -7.82 -1.99 21.13
N ASN A 514 -8.90 -2.06 20.38
CA ASN A 514 -9.82 -3.19 20.30
C ASN A 514 -10.10 -3.51 18.83
N LEU A 515 -9.81 -4.74 18.44
CA LEU A 515 -10.00 -5.24 17.07
C LEU A 515 -11.27 -6.10 16.90
N ASN A 516 -12.12 -6.19 17.92
CA ASN A 516 -13.41 -6.88 17.80
C ASN A 516 -14.41 -6.03 17.01
N LEU A 517 -15.46 -6.67 16.50
CA LEU A 517 -16.63 -5.95 16.05
C LEU A 517 -17.20 -5.07 17.17
N PRO A 518 -17.73 -3.88 16.85
CA PRO A 518 -18.45 -3.06 17.83
C PRO A 518 -19.54 -3.86 18.54
N GLY A 519 -19.69 -3.64 19.86
CA GLY A 519 -20.56 -4.48 20.70
C GLY A 519 -22.02 -4.51 20.27
N CYS A 520 -22.56 -3.40 19.74
CA CYS A 520 -23.92 -3.34 19.17
C CYS A 520 -24.10 -4.26 17.95
N GLN A 521 -23.10 -4.36 17.10
CA GLN A 521 -23.10 -5.27 15.93
C GLN A 521 -22.98 -6.72 16.37
N LYS A 522 -22.15 -7.02 17.36
CA LYS A 522 -22.02 -8.36 17.93
C LYS A 522 -23.34 -8.84 18.54
N ARG A 523 -24.04 -8.00 19.33
CA ARG A 523 -25.37 -8.35 19.88
C ARG A 523 -26.40 -8.61 18.79
N LEU A 524 -26.34 -7.88 17.66
CA LEU A 524 -27.16 -8.19 16.50
C LEU A 524 -26.88 -9.60 15.97
N LEU A 525 -25.61 -9.96 15.73
CA LEU A 525 -25.22 -11.29 15.24
C LEU A 525 -25.66 -12.39 16.21
N GLU A 526 -25.46 -12.21 17.51
CA GLU A 526 -25.93 -13.15 18.55
C GLU A 526 -27.44 -13.38 18.54
N ALA A 527 -28.23 -12.33 18.23
CA ALA A 527 -29.68 -12.44 18.10
C ALA A 527 -30.10 -13.15 16.81
N LEU A 528 -29.36 -12.92 15.70
CA LEU A 528 -29.61 -13.58 14.42
C LEU A 528 -29.32 -15.08 14.48
N VAL A 529 -28.22 -15.50 15.08
CA VAL A 529 -27.88 -16.92 15.30
C VAL A 529 -28.98 -17.66 16.04
N LYS A 530 -29.58 -17.03 17.05
CA LYS A 530 -30.71 -17.63 17.83
C LYS A 530 -31.98 -17.85 17.00
N THR A 531 -32.08 -17.35 15.79
CA THR A 531 -33.21 -17.63 14.88
C THR A 531 -33.15 -19.02 14.28
N GLY A 532 -31.96 -19.67 14.29
CA GLY A 532 -31.70 -20.96 13.64
C GLY A 532 -31.67 -20.91 12.12
N LYS A 533 -31.61 -19.71 11.53
CA LYS A 533 -31.45 -19.51 10.08
C LYS A 533 -29.96 -19.47 9.74
N PRO A 534 -29.55 -19.92 8.55
CA PRO A 534 -28.18 -19.73 8.09
C PRO A 534 -27.82 -18.21 8.08
N VAL A 535 -26.65 -17.86 8.62
CA VAL A 535 -26.17 -16.49 8.70
C VAL A 535 -24.87 -16.36 7.93
N VAL A 536 -24.89 -15.55 6.87
CA VAL A 536 -23.73 -15.15 6.08
C VAL A 536 -23.29 -13.78 6.58
N MET A 537 -22.08 -13.66 7.11
CA MET A 537 -21.48 -12.40 7.50
C MET A 537 -20.68 -11.81 6.32
N VAL A 538 -21.02 -10.60 5.90
CA VAL A 538 -20.20 -9.76 5.03
C VAL A 538 -19.48 -8.78 5.93
N LEU A 539 -18.18 -8.97 6.06
CA LEU A 539 -17.31 -8.17 6.93
C LEU A 539 -16.69 -7.03 6.14
N PHE A 540 -16.93 -5.81 6.56
CA PHE A 540 -16.27 -4.62 6.03
C PHE A 540 -15.19 -4.19 7.02
N SER A 541 -13.94 -4.13 6.57
CA SER A 541 -12.85 -3.68 7.44
C SER A 541 -11.69 -3.09 6.63
N GLY A 542 -10.92 -2.23 7.27
CA GLY A 542 -9.65 -1.75 6.73
C GLY A 542 -8.45 -2.43 7.38
N ARG A 543 -8.67 -3.51 8.14
CA ARG A 543 -7.66 -4.22 8.93
C ARG A 543 -8.09 -5.62 9.31
N PRO A 544 -7.18 -6.56 9.63
CA PRO A 544 -7.55 -7.81 10.29
C PRO A 544 -8.24 -7.56 11.64
N MET A 545 -9.41 -8.15 11.83
CA MET A 545 -10.18 -8.07 13.07
C MET A 545 -10.11 -9.37 13.88
N THR A 546 -10.40 -9.31 15.19
CA THR A 546 -10.49 -10.49 16.07
C THR A 546 -11.92 -11.05 16.04
N ILE A 547 -12.18 -11.98 15.12
CA ILE A 547 -13.52 -12.53 14.82
C ILE A 547 -13.65 -14.02 15.17
N ALA A 548 -12.97 -14.49 16.21
CA ALA A 548 -12.98 -15.90 16.57
C ALA A 548 -14.37 -16.41 17.00
N TRP A 549 -15.21 -15.56 17.60
CA TRP A 549 -16.58 -15.93 17.93
C TRP A 549 -17.46 -16.01 16.66
N GLU A 550 -17.26 -15.07 15.74
CA GLU A 550 -17.97 -15.02 14.47
C GLU A 550 -17.60 -16.25 13.61
N ASP A 551 -16.33 -16.63 13.57
CA ASP A 551 -15.87 -17.86 12.89
C ASP A 551 -16.58 -19.11 13.41
N GLN A 552 -16.82 -19.21 14.72
CA GLN A 552 -17.50 -20.36 15.33
C GLN A 552 -19.02 -20.38 15.09
N ASN A 553 -19.65 -19.23 14.84
CA ASN A 553 -21.10 -19.08 14.88
C ASN A 553 -21.76 -18.67 13.55
N MET A 554 -21.01 -18.16 12.58
CA MET A 554 -21.54 -17.84 11.25
C MET A 554 -21.40 -19.04 10.32
N ASP A 555 -22.37 -19.22 9.40
CA ASP A 555 -22.32 -20.30 8.39
C ASP A 555 -21.39 -19.95 7.21
N ALA A 556 -21.18 -18.66 6.95
CA ALA A 556 -20.17 -18.17 6.03
C ALA A 556 -19.68 -16.78 6.42
N ILE A 557 -18.42 -16.46 6.11
CA ILE A 557 -17.78 -15.16 6.33
C ILE A 557 -17.08 -14.75 5.05
N LEU A 558 -17.47 -13.61 4.48
CA LEU A 558 -16.85 -12.97 3.35
C LEU A 558 -16.24 -11.63 3.80
N GLU A 559 -14.91 -11.52 3.77
CA GLU A 559 -14.21 -10.25 3.96
C GLU A 559 -14.33 -9.41 2.69
N ALA A 560 -14.96 -8.25 2.81
CA ALA A 560 -15.24 -7.35 1.69
C ALA A 560 -14.31 -6.13 1.66
N TRP A 561 -13.52 -5.94 2.70
CA TRP A 561 -12.71 -4.72 2.86
C TRP A 561 -13.58 -3.45 2.78
N HIS A 562 -12.99 -2.35 2.32
CA HIS A 562 -13.71 -1.23 1.72
C HIS A 562 -13.46 -1.31 0.22
N GLY A 563 -14.42 -1.89 -0.52
CA GLY A 563 -14.25 -2.34 -1.91
C GLY A 563 -14.41 -1.24 -2.97
N GLY A 564 -14.70 0.02 -2.58
CA GLY A 564 -14.83 1.14 -3.52
C GLY A 564 -16.25 1.32 -4.08
N SER A 565 -16.33 2.01 -5.22
CA SER A 565 -17.60 2.49 -5.83
C SER A 565 -18.55 1.38 -6.28
N GLU A 566 -18.03 0.22 -6.67
CA GLU A 566 -18.84 -0.87 -7.23
C GLU A 566 -19.04 -2.04 -6.26
N THR A 567 -18.75 -1.83 -4.97
CA THR A 567 -18.81 -2.86 -3.92
C THR A 567 -20.16 -3.57 -3.84
N GLY A 568 -21.28 -2.83 -3.89
CA GLY A 568 -22.61 -3.41 -3.79
C GLY A 568 -22.88 -4.44 -4.90
N ALA A 569 -22.56 -4.07 -6.14
CA ALA A 569 -22.73 -4.93 -7.31
C ALA A 569 -21.77 -6.13 -7.28
N ALA A 570 -20.49 -5.91 -6.95
CA ALA A 570 -19.48 -6.95 -6.84
C ALA A 570 -19.82 -7.99 -5.74
N LEU A 571 -20.36 -7.52 -4.58
CA LEU A 571 -20.85 -8.42 -3.53
C LEU A 571 -22.02 -9.27 -4.00
N ALA A 572 -22.97 -8.69 -4.75
CA ALA A 572 -24.06 -9.49 -5.33
C ALA A 572 -23.53 -10.57 -6.26
N ASP A 573 -22.56 -10.27 -7.15
CA ASP A 573 -21.94 -11.25 -8.05
C ASP A 573 -21.30 -12.40 -7.28
N VAL A 574 -20.55 -12.10 -6.22
CA VAL A 574 -19.90 -13.13 -5.44
C VAL A 574 -20.91 -13.91 -4.61
N LEU A 575 -21.79 -13.24 -3.86
CA LEU A 575 -22.73 -13.90 -2.96
C LEU A 575 -23.71 -14.82 -3.70
N PHE A 576 -24.11 -14.47 -4.93
CA PHE A 576 -25.01 -15.31 -5.75
C PHE A 576 -24.29 -16.24 -6.73
N GLY A 577 -22.95 -16.25 -6.71
CA GLY A 577 -22.14 -17.21 -7.46
C GLY A 577 -21.92 -16.89 -8.94
N ASP A 578 -22.19 -15.66 -9.38
CA ASP A 578 -21.79 -15.19 -10.72
C ASP A 578 -20.26 -15.06 -10.83
N THR A 579 -19.62 -14.77 -9.70
CA THR A 579 -18.15 -14.76 -9.54
C THR A 579 -17.75 -15.70 -8.41
N ASN A 580 -16.81 -16.60 -8.68
CA ASN A 580 -16.21 -17.45 -7.66
C ASN A 580 -15.13 -16.68 -6.90
N PRO A 581 -15.19 -16.52 -5.57
CA PRO A 581 -14.19 -15.80 -4.79
C PRO A 581 -12.80 -16.41 -4.97
N SER A 582 -11.80 -15.55 -5.12
CA SER A 582 -10.41 -15.95 -5.36
C SER A 582 -9.38 -15.11 -4.60
N GLY A 583 -9.83 -14.13 -3.83
CA GLY A 583 -8.98 -13.28 -2.99
C GLY A 583 -8.32 -14.07 -1.87
N LYS A 584 -7.13 -13.63 -1.45
CA LYS A 584 -6.36 -14.19 -0.33
C LYS A 584 -5.91 -13.05 0.58
N ILE A 585 -6.05 -13.20 1.91
CA ILE A 585 -5.61 -12.17 2.86
C ILE A 585 -4.09 -11.93 2.77
N THR A 586 -3.69 -10.69 2.94
CA THR A 586 -2.28 -10.24 2.90
C THR A 586 -1.77 -9.78 4.26
N MET A 587 -2.60 -9.90 5.27
CA MET A 587 -2.25 -9.78 6.69
C MET A 587 -2.88 -10.93 7.46
N THR A 588 -2.12 -11.48 8.40
CA THR A 588 -2.54 -12.54 9.30
C THR A 588 -3.69 -12.06 10.22
N PHE A 589 -4.79 -12.79 10.29
CA PHE A 589 -5.90 -12.51 11.23
C PHE A 589 -5.59 -13.12 12.60
N PRO A 590 -5.46 -12.33 13.67
CA PRO A 590 -5.20 -12.84 14.99
C PRO A 590 -6.42 -13.57 15.55
N TYR A 591 -6.20 -14.59 16.38
CA TYR A 591 -7.28 -15.24 17.13
C TYR A 591 -7.78 -14.32 18.26
N THR A 592 -6.87 -13.56 18.87
CA THR A 592 -7.13 -12.58 19.93
C THR A 592 -6.13 -11.44 19.85
N LEU A 593 -6.52 -10.26 20.35
CA LEU A 593 -5.67 -9.08 20.39
C LEU A 593 -4.33 -9.33 21.11
N GLY A 594 -4.29 -10.20 22.12
CA GLY A 594 -3.06 -10.52 22.84
C GLY A 594 -1.98 -11.21 22.01
N GLN A 595 -2.32 -11.73 20.82
CA GLN A 595 -1.32 -12.30 19.89
C GLN A 595 -0.58 -11.22 19.06
N VAL A 596 -1.11 -10.00 18.98
CA VAL A 596 -0.57 -8.95 18.12
C VAL A 596 0.75 -8.40 18.69
N PRO A 597 1.82 -8.27 17.87
CA PRO A 597 1.88 -8.57 16.43
C PRO A 597 2.05 -10.07 16.15
N ILE A 598 1.22 -10.62 15.26
CA ILE A 598 1.35 -11.98 14.73
C ILE A 598 1.41 -11.91 13.20
N TYR A 599 2.41 -12.56 12.60
CA TYR A 599 2.64 -12.58 11.16
C TYR A 599 3.37 -13.87 10.76
N TYR A 600 3.25 -14.30 9.51
CA TYR A 600 3.66 -15.63 9.07
C TYR A 600 5.19 -15.83 9.05
N ASN A 601 5.98 -14.78 8.75
CA ASN A 601 7.42 -14.84 8.59
C ASN A 601 8.20 -14.47 9.87
N GLN A 602 7.70 -14.93 11.01
CA GLN A 602 8.39 -14.77 12.29
C GLN A 602 9.73 -15.53 12.28
N LYS A 603 10.69 -15.05 13.06
CA LYS A 603 11.97 -15.73 13.23
C LYS A 603 11.82 -17.01 14.04
N SER A 604 12.68 -17.99 13.78
CA SER A 604 12.77 -19.22 14.57
C SER A 604 13.06 -18.90 16.02
N ASN A 605 12.33 -19.53 16.95
CA ASN A 605 12.61 -19.42 18.38
C ASN A 605 13.23 -20.72 18.91
N PRO A 606 14.02 -20.68 20.02
CA PRO A 606 14.78 -21.83 20.50
C PRO A 606 13.89 -22.89 21.20
N ARG A 607 12.64 -22.56 21.51
CA ARG A 607 11.72 -23.45 22.24
C ARG A 607 10.33 -23.48 21.60
N PRO A 608 10.22 -23.88 20.32
CA PRO A 608 8.94 -23.91 19.62
C PRO A 608 8.00 -24.95 20.24
N VAL A 609 6.73 -24.68 20.18
CA VAL A 609 5.70 -25.69 20.51
C VAL A 609 5.73 -26.78 19.44
N LYS A 610 5.59 -28.04 19.82
CA LYS A 610 5.47 -29.15 18.86
C LYS A 610 4.25 -28.92 17.96
N PRO A 611 4.36 -29.12 16.64
CA PRO A 611 3.25 -29.00 15.73
C PRO A 611 2.02 -29.81 16.19
N GLY A 612 0.82 -29.25 16.02
CA GLY A 612 -0.45 -29.90 16.40
C GLY A 612 -0.79 -29.91 17.89
N ARG A 613 0.05 -29.34 18.74
CA ARG A 613 -0.25 -29.25 20.18
C ARG A 613 -1.21 -28.09 20.47
N LYS A 614 -2.40 -28.41 20.96
CA LYS A 614 -3.48 -27.45 21.28
C LYS A 614 -3.46 -26.95 22.73
N SER A 615 -2.64 -27.53 23.61
CA SER A 615 -2.61 -27.20 25.04
C SER A 615 -1.29 -26.54 25.44
N PHE A 616 -1.33 -25.70 26.47
CA PHE A 616 -0.15 -25.09 27.08
C PHE A 616 0.95 -26.11 27.36
N SER A 617 2.19 -25.74 27.06
CA SER A 617 3.40 -26.52 27.30
C SER A 617 4.40 -25.70 28.10
N ARG A 618 4.69 -26.13 29.33
CA ARG A 618 5.70 -25.48 30.18
C ARG A 618 7.07 -25.56 29.51
N TYR A 619 7.84 -24.49 29.63
CA TYR A 619 9.17 -24.31 29.03
C TYR A 619 9.21 -24.27 27.50
N SER A 620 8.07 -24.05 26.85
CA SER A 620 7.96 -23.78 25.40
C SER A 620 7.43 -22.36 25.19
N SER A 621 7.73 -21.79 24.02
CA SER A 621 7.22 -20.45 23.62
C SER A 621 5.77 -20.58 23.19
N ASN A 622 4.84 -20.38 24.15
CA ASN A 622 3.40 -20.44 23.88
C ASN A 622 2.59 -19.58 24.85
N TRP A 623 1.39 -19.19 24.42
CA TRP A 623 0.42 -18.52 25.26
C TRP A 623 -0.20 -19.50 26.26
N ILE A 624 -0.58 -19.01 27.44
CA ILE A 624 -1.22 -19.84 28.47
C ILE A 624 -2.71 -20.03 28.19
N ASP A 625 -3.32 -19.07 27.53
CA ASP A 625 -4.77 -18.88 27.40
C ASP A 625 -5.26 -18.71 25.95
N SER A 626 -4.36 -18.80 24.98
CA SER A 626 -4.67 -18.66 23.55
C SER A 626 -3.93 -19.71 22.70
N PRO A 627 -4.48 -20.10 21.54
CA PRO A 627 -3.73 -20.87 20.56
C PRO A 627 -2.46 -20.14 20.11
N MET A 628 -1.47 -20.89 19.62
CA MET A 628 -0.29 -20.31 18.97
C MET A 628 -0.58 -19.88 17.53
N GLU A 629 -1.47 -20.62 16.87
CA GLU A 629 -1.87 -20.35 15.49
C GLU A 629 -2.78 -19.13 15.43
N PRO A 630 -2.67 -18.32 14.37
CA PRO A 630 -3.64 -17.27 14.10
C PRO A 630 -5.01 -17.86 13.74
N LEU A 631 -6.03 -17.04 13.70
CA LEU A 631 -7.36 -17.46 13.21
C LEU A 631 -7.28 -17.82 11.73
N TYR A 632 -6.76 -16.91 10.90
CA TYR A 632 -6.47 -17.17 9.49
C TYR A 632 -5.02 -16.77 9.16
N PRO A 633 -4.23 -17.69 8.57
CA PRO A 633 -2.82 -17.42 8.24
C PRO A 633 -2.71 -16.53 6.99
N PHE A 634 -1.59 -15.85 6.83
CA PHE A 634 -1.24 -15.10 5.61
C PHE A 634 -1.45 -15.96 4.35
N GLY A 635 -2.02 -15.35 3.31
CA GLY A 635 -2.32 -16.00 2.04
C GLY A 635 -3.59 -16.86 2.05
N TYR A 636 -4.35 -16.90 3.16
CA TYR A 636 -5.55 -17.70 3.28
C TYR A 636 -6.74 -17.06 2.54
N GLY A 637 -7.56 -17.90 1.95
CA GLY A 637 -8.83 -17.57 1.31
C GLY A 637 -9.41 -18.82 0.64
N LEU A 638 -10.71 -19.04 0.79
CA LEU A 638 -11.45 -20.16 0.23
C LEU A 638 -12.01 -19.78 -1.15
N SER A 639 -12.48 -20.81 -1.87
CA SER A 639 -13.21 -20.72 -3.12
C SER A 639 -14.50 -21.54 -2.99
N TYR A 640 -15.44 -21.40 -3.93
CA TYR A 640 -16.59 -22.29 -4.05
C TYR A 640 -16.20 -23.68 -4.60
N THR A 641 -14.95 -23.81 -5.05
CA THR A 641 -14.35 -25.10 -5.44
C THR A 641 -13.21 -25.47 -4.49
N THR A 642 -12.60 -26.65 -4.70
CA THR A 642 -11.50 -27.16 -3.88
C THR A 642 -10.30 -27.48 -4.77
N PHE A 643 -9.08 -27.26 -4.25
CA PHE A 643 -7.84 -27.52 -4.95
C PHE A 643 -6.94 -28.48 -4.18
N GLU A 644 -6.30 -29.39 -4.88
CA GLU A 644 -5.26 -30.29 -4.37
C GLU A 644 -3.91 -29.94 -4.99
N TYR A 645 -2.86 -30.00 -4.18
CA TYR A 645 -1.50 -29.64 -4.56
C TYR A 645 -0.58 -30.84 -4.53
N SER A 646 0.29 -30.97 -5.54
CA SER A 646 1.47 -31.83 -5.44
C SER A 646 2.57 -31.18 -4.62
N ALA A 647 3.54 -31.97 -4.13
CA ALA A 647 4.81 -31.43 -3.69
C ALA A 647 5.55 -30.76 -4.87
N PRO A 648 6.36 -29.72 -4.62
CA PRO A 648 7.22 -29.14 -5.65
C PRO A 648 8.20 -30.18 -6.21
N VAL A 649 8.31 -30.23 -7.55
CA VAL A 649 9.32 -31.04 -8.27
C VAL A 649 10.40 -30.10 -8.77
N LEU A 650 11.65 -30.30 -8.33
CA LEU A 650 12.78 -29.46 -8.72
C LEU A 650 13.44 -30.04 -9.98
N SER A 651 13.82 -29.18 -10.93
CA SER A 651 14.58 -29.60 -12.12
C SER A 651 15.99 -30.09 -11.78
N ASP A 652 16.56 -29.62 -10.68
CA ASP A 652 17.77 -30.11 -10.05
C ASP A 652 17.67 -29.90 -8.53
N THR A 653 18.17 -30.83 -7.76
CA THR A 653 18.23 -30.73 -6.29
C THR A 653 19.48 -30.01 -5.78
N LEU A 654 20.38 -29.65 -6.70
CA LEU A 654 21.65 -28.97 -6.43
C LEU A 654 21.75 -27.69 -7.26
N MET A 655 21.88 -26.54 -6.59
CA MET A 655 22.24 -25.28 -7.22
C MET A 655 23.78 -25.10 -7.12
N ALA A 656 24.48 -25.33 -8.22
CA ALA A 656 25.90 -25.07 -8.34
C ALA A 656 26.13 -23.79 -9.17
N GLY A 657 26.61 -22.73 -8.54
CA GLY A 657 26.80 -21.43 -9.19
C GLY A 657 25.51 -20.58 -9.21
N ARG A 658 25.28 -19.82 -10.30
CA ARG A 658 24.18 -18.84 -10.39
C ARG A 658 23.02 -19.22 -11.34
N ALA A 659 23.02 -20.44 -11.86
CA ALA A 659 21.92 -20.91 -12.73
C ALA A 659 20.66 -21.13 -11.90
N PRO A 660 19.48 -20.59 -12.32
CA PRO A 660 18.22 -20.83 -11.64
C PRO A 660 17.83 -22.32 -11.68
N VAL A 661 17.11 -22.76 -10.64
CA VAL A 661 16.47 -24.09 -10.58
C VAL A 661 14.96 -23.90 -10.74
N LYS A 662 14.32 -24.70 -11.60
CA LYS A 662 12.88 -24.67 -11.74
C LYS A 662 12.20 -25.53 -10.68
N ALA A 663 11.12 -25.00 -10.10
CA ALA A 663 10.23 -25.72 -9.21
C ALA A 663 8.83 -25.77 -9.83
N THR A 664 8.34 -26.98 -10.13
CA THR A 664 7.02 -27.20 -10.74
C THR A 664 6.04 -27.80 -9.72
N VAL A 665 4.86 -27.24 -9.64
CA VAL A 665 3.77 -27.68 -8.76
C VAL A 665 2.55 -27.98 -9.61
N THR A 666 1.94 -29.16 -9.44
CA THR A 666 0.66 -29.47 -10.07
C THR A 666 -0.47 -29.12 -9.10
N VAL A 667 -1.43 -28.33 -9.58
CA VAL A 667 -2.65 -27.98 -8.86
C VAL A 667 -3.85 -28.51 -9.60
N LYS A 668 -4.70 -29.29 -8.90
CA LYS A 668 -5.91 -29.88 -9.44
C LYS A 668 -7.15 -29.27 -8.82
N ASN A 669 -8.08 -28.82 -9.64
CA ASN A 669 -9.42 -28.45 -9.19
C ASN A 669 -10.25 -29.72 -8.97
N THR A 670 -10.52 -30.08 -7.72
CA THR A 670 -11.26 -31.28 -7.32
C THR A 670 -12.74 -31.03 -7.06
N GLY A 671 -13.17 -29.76 -7.14
CA GLY A 671 -14.54 -29.35 -6.86
C GLY A 671 -15.40 -29.30 -8.12
N LYS A 672 -16.53 -28.56 -8.00
CA LYS A 672 -17.60 -28.55 -9.03
C LYS A 672 -17.64 -27.24 -9.83
N TYR A 673 -16.90 -26.22 -9.41
CA TYR A 673 -16.91 -24.91 -10.04
C TYR A 673 -15.55 -24.63 -10.66
N ASP A 674 -15.53 -23.95 -11.78
CA ASP A 674 -14.32 -23.32 -12.29
C ASP A 674 -13.83 -22.25 -11.34
N GLY A 675 -12.52 -22.07 -11.21
CA GLY A 675 -12.00 -21.07 -10.26
C GLY A 675 -10.56 -20.70 -10.49
N TYR A 676 -10.20 -19.54 -9.97
CA TYR A 676 -8.82 -19.12 -9.84
C TYR A 676 -8.24 -19.64 -8.53
N GLU A 677 -6.97 -20.07 -8.59
CA GLU A 677 -6.18 -20.38 -7.42
C GLU A 677 -4.86 -19.62 -7.46
N THR A 678 -4.43 -19.09 -6.29
CA THR A 678 -3.15 -18.42 -6.13
C THR A 678 -2.15 -19.37 -5.50
N VAL A 679 -1.25 -19.90 -6.32
CA VAL A 679 -0.16 -20.78 -5.89
C VAL A 679 0.96 -19.92 -5.32
N GLN A 680 1.25 -20.12 -4.04
CA GLN A 680 2.23 -19.32 -3.29
C GLN A 680 3.50 -20.12 -3.07
N LEU A 681 4.65 -19.51 -3.37
CA LEU A 681 5.98 -20.10 -3.21
C LEU A 681 6.69 -19.47 -2.02
N TYR A 682 7.08 -20.31 -1.06
CA TYR A 682 7.84 -19.91 0.11
C TYR A 682 9.19 -20.58 0.13
N ILE A 683 10.19 -19.91 0.71
CA ILE A 683 11.54 -20.44 0.89
C ILE A 683 11.91 -20.37 2.36
N ARG A 684 12.55 -21.43 2.87
CA ARG A 684 13.15 -21.48 4.18
C ARG A 684 14.61 -21.91 4.06
N ASP A 685 15.50 -21.12 4.58
CA ASP A 685 16.87 -21.52 4.85
C ASP A 685 16.89 -22.44 6.09
N VAL A 686 17.42 -23.63 5.96
CA VAL A 686 17.35 -24.67 7.02
C VAL A 686 18.33 -24.38 8.15
N VAL A 687 19.51 -23.90 7.82
CA VAL A 687 20.58 -23.57 8.80
C VAL A 687 21.25 -22.26 8.39
N THR A 688 21.13 -21.26 9.24
CA THR A 688 21.70 -19.93 9.03
C THR A 688 22.80 -19.67 10.04
N PRO A 689 24.11 -19.75 9.67
CA PRO A 689 25.19 -19.68 10.63
C PRO A 689 25.33 -18.38 11.41
N ASN A 690 25.01 -17.26 10.77
CA ASN A 690 25.29 -15.92 11.31
C ASN A 690 24.02 -15.18 11.83
N TYR A 691 22.81 -15.54 11.36
CA TYR A 691 21.59 -14.82 11.67
C TYR A 691 20.41 -15.77 11.85
N THR A 692 19.50 -15.42 12.73
CA THR A 692 18.18 -16.08 12.76
C THR A 692 17.30 -15.49 11.67
N ARG A 693 17.07 -16.26 10.60
CA ARG A 693 16.17 -15.91 9.50
C ARG A 693 14.71 -16.27 9.84
N PRO A 694 13.74 -15.72 9.08
CA PRO A 694 12.34 -16.13 9.18
C PRO A 694 12.14 -17.64 8.95
N VAL A 695 11.09 -18.19 9.60
CA VAL A 695 10.72 -19.62 9.41
C VAL A 695 10.34 -19.94 7.97
N LYS A 696 9.92 -18.97 7.21
CA LYS A 696 9.69 -18.98 5.76
C LYS A 696 9.48 -17.55 5.24
N GLU A 697 9.72 -17.36 3.96
CA GLU A 697 9.55 -16.08 3.26
C GLU A 697 8.86 -16.33 1.93
N LEU A 698 7.82 -15.55 1.61
CA LEU A 698 7.23 -15.54 0.27
C LEU A 698 8.26 -15.04 -0.74
N LYS A 699 8.46 -15.77 -1.82
CA LYS A 699 9.41 -15.42 -2.89
C LYS A 699 8.79 -15.52 -4.29
N GLY A 700 7.52 -15.93 -4.38
CA GLY A 700 6.80 -15.99 -5.63
C GLY A 700 5.34 -16.36 -5.44
N PHE A 701 4.53 -16.00 -6.41
CA PHE A 701 3.15 -16.48 -6.52
C PHE A 701 2.69 -16.45 -7.98
N LYS A 702 1.72 -17.28 -8.30
CA LYS A 702 1.03 -17.26 -9.61
C LYS A 702 -0.46 -17.55 -9.42
N LYS A 703 -1.30 -16.68 -9.98
CA LYS A 703 -2.75 -16.88 -10.01
C LYS A 703 -3.12 -17.55 -11.30
N VAL A 704 -3.77 -18.73 -11.21
CA VAL A 704 -4.10 -19.58 -12.36
C VAL A 704 -5.57 -19.95 -12.36
N PHE A 705 -6.19 -19.93 -13.55
CA PHE A 705 -7.57 -20.39 -13.75
C PHE A 705 -7.58 -21.88 -14.04
N ILE A 706 -8.36 -22.66 -13.28
CA ILE A 706 -8.44 -24.12 -13.43
C ILE A 706 -9.91 -24.53 -13.47
N LYS A 707 -10.33 -25.16 -14.57
CA LYS A 707 -11.70 -25.67 -14.69
C LYS A 707 -11.95 -26.87 -13.77
N ALA A 708 -13.19 -27.04 -13.39
CA ALA A 708 -13.61 -28.16 -12.56
C ALA A 708 -13.13 -29.50 -13.13
N GLY A 709 -12.41 -30.27 -12.31
CA GLY A 709 -11.82 -31.58 -12.70
C GLY A 709 -10.47 -31.49 -13.42
N GLU A 710 -10.04 -30.32 -13.90
CA GLU A 710 -8.77 -30.15 -14.62
C GLU A 710 -7.60 -29.86 -13.63
N SER A 711 -6.38 -29.97 -14.17
CA SER A 711 -5.14 -29.62 -13.44
C SER A 711 -4.33 -28.61 -14.23
N ALA A 712 -3.55 -27.81 -13.52
CA ALA A 712 -2.56 -26.89 -14.09
C ALA A 712 -1.19 -27.16 -13.48
N GLU A 713 -0.15 -27.08 -14.31
CA GLU A 713 1.24 -27.05 -13.85
C GLU A 713 1.70 -25.60 -13.68
N VAL A 714 2.23 -25.28 -12.51
CA VAL A 714 2.72 -23.95 -12.16
C VAL A 714 4.21 -24.04 -11.90
N GLU A 715 5.01 -23.37 -12.73
CA GLU A 715 6.46 -23.36 -12.67
C GLU A 715 6.96 -22.06 -12.04
N PHE A 716 7.94 -22.15 -11.14
CA PHE A 716 8.68 -21.04 -10.57
C PHE A 716 10.18 -21.19 -10.88
N GLU A 717 10.84 -20.10 -11.18
CA GLU A 717 12.30 -20.02 -11.26
C GLU A 717 12.87 -19.63 -9.90
N ILE A 718 13.66 -20.50 -9.28
CA ILE A 718 14.34 -20.23 -8.02
C ILE A 718 15.71 -19.66 -8.36
N THR A 719 15.89 -18.37 -8.15
CA THR A 719 17.16 -17.66 -8.43
C THR A 719 18.01 -17.55 -7.17
N PRO A 720 19.34 -17.35 -7.32
CA PRO A 720 20.23 -17.09 -6.18
C PRO A 720 19.78 -15.90 -5.31
N GLU A 721 19.23 -14.86 -5.92
CA GLU A 721 18.74 -13.67 -5.23
C GLU A 721 17.58 -13.99 -4.28
N MET A 722 16.67 -14.90 -4.68
CA MET A 722 15.54 -15.34 -3.83
C MET A 722 16.01 -16.08 -2.57
N LEU A 723 17.16 -16.75 -2.63
CA LEU A 723 17.79 -17.49 -1.54
C LEU A 723 18.67 -16.59 -0.66
N SER A 724 19.06 -15.42 -1.17
CA SER A 724 19.99 -14.49 -0.54
C SER A 724 19.34 -13.70 0.60
N TRP A 725 20.20 -13.18 1.49
CA TRP A 725 19.84 -12.37 2.65
C TRP A 725 20.80 -11.20 2.79
N TYR A 726 20.30 -10.03 3.21
CA TYR A 726 21.18 -8.91 3.52
C TYR A 726 21.90 -9.14 4.84
N GLU A 727 23.21 -9.36 4.73
CA GLU A 727 24.14 -9.30 5.86
C GLU A 727 24.48 -7.83 6.14
N VAL A 728 24.25 -7.39 7.36
CA VAL A 728 24.46 -6.00 7.76
C VAL A 728 25.40 -5.97 8.94
N ASP A 729 26.42 -5.12 8.89
CA ASP A 729 27.34 -4.91 10.01
C ASP A 729 26.61 -4.19 11.16
N GLN A 730 26.08 -5.00 12.09
CA GLN A 730 25.30 -4.51 13.23
C GLN A 730 26.14 -3.77 14.28
N TYR A 731 27.45 -3.94 14.28
CA TYR A 731 28.34 -3.36 15.30
C TYR A 731 28.83 -1.96 14.95
N ASN A 732 28.62 -1.51 13.72
CA ASN A 732 29.03 -0.18 13.27
C ASN A 732 28.04 0.95 13.66
N MET A 733 27.00 0.64 14.43
CA MET A 733 26.03 1.65 14.91
C MET A 733 26.60 2.63 15.96
N SER A 734 27.74 2.32 16.56
CA SER A 734 28.36 3.14 17.61
C SER A 734 29.39 4.12 17.05
N GLY A 735 28.99 5.04 16.16
CA GLY A 735 29.79 6.25 15.88
C GLY A 735 31.08 6.05 15.08
N SER A 736 31.26 4.94 14.35
CA SER A 736 32.37 4.84 13.41
C SER A 736 32.04 5.67 12.16
N SER A 737 33.04 6.34 11.62
CA SER A 737 32.94 7.18 10.42
C SER A 737 32.68 6.41 9.12
N LYS A 738 32.39 5.11 9.19
CA LYS A 738 32.06 4.28 8.03
C LYS A 738 30.55 4.13 7.91
N PRO A 739 29.97 4.34 6.71
CA PRO A 739 28.55 4.09 6.48
C PRO A 739 28.23 2.62 6.74
N LEU A 740 27.00 2.36 7.21
CA LEU A 740 26.45 1.03 7.41
C LEU A 740 26.46 0.30 6.06
N SER A 741 27.21 -0.78 5.96
CA SER A 741 27.25 -1.61 4.75
C SER A 741 26.22 -2.73 4.86
N ALA A 742 25.32 -2.82 3.88
CA ALA A 742 24.47 -3.97 3.68
C ALA A 742 24.92 -4.73 2.44
N LYS A 743 25.16 -6.01 2.57
CA LYS A 743 25.61 -6.88 1.48
C LYS A 743 24.63 -8.03 1.30
N LEU A 744 24.13 -8.22 0.09
CA LEU A 744 23.32 -9.38 -0.25
C LEU A 744 24.24 -10.61 -0.37
N VAL A 745 23.98 -11.65 0.41
CA VAL A 745 24.80 -12.85 0.51
C VAL A 745 23.95 -14.09 0.29
N LEU A 746 24.42 -14.99 -0.57
CA LEU A 746 23.94 -16.36 -0.71
C LEU A 746 24.86 -17.28 0.10
N GLU A 747 24.32 -17.92 1.12
CA GLU A 747 25.05 -18.89 1.93
C GLU A 747 24.88 -20.30 1.35
N PRO A 748 25.97 -21.15 1.33
CA PRO A 748 25.81 -22.56 1.01
C PRO A 748 24.98 -23.27 2.09
N GLY A 749 24.15 -24.22 1.68
CA GLY A 749 23.31 -24.98 2.60
C GLY A 749 22.05 -25.54 1.95
N ASP A 750 21.19 -26.11 2.78
CA ASP A 750 19.91 -26.65 2.35
C ASP A 750 18.79 -25.64 2.52
N PHE A 751 17.96 -25.51 1.48
CA PHE A 751 16.78 -24.69 1.45
C PHE A 751 15.56 -25.54 1.23
N LEU A 752 14.48 -25.30 1.99
CA LEU A 752 13.17 -25.85 1.69
C LEU A 752 12.44 -24.93 0.72
N ILE A 753 12.13 -25.46 -0.44
CA ILE A 753 11.27 -24.83 -1.46
C ILE A 753 9.86 -25.33 -1.20
N MET A 754 8.96 -24.45 -0.77
CA MET A 754 7.63 -24.78 -0.29
C MET A 754 6.57 -24.15 -1.19
N ALA A 755 5.54 -24.90 -1.54
CA ALA A 755 4.40 -24.36 -2.30
C ALA A 755 3.06 -24.81 -1.71
N GLY A 756 2.07 -23.93 -1.80
CA GLY A 756 0.73 -24.19 -1.29
C GLY A 756 -0.25 -23.03 -1.44
N PRO A 757 -1.48 -23.21 -0.94
CA PRO A 757 -2.53 -22.19 -1.02
C PRO A 757 -2.39 -21.03 -0.03
N ASN A 758 -1.56 -21.17 0.99
CA ASN A 758 -1.32 -20.16 2.02
C ASN A 758 -0.02 -20.48 2.79
N SER A 759 0.37 -19.61 3.73
CA SER A 759 1.61 -19.76 4.50
C SER A 759 1.64 -20.96 5.46
N ARG A 760 0.52 -21.54 5.83
CA ARG A 760 0.42 -22.71 6.72
C ARG A 760 0.43 -24.02 5.93
N ASP A 761 -0.40 -24.12 4.92
CA ASP A 761 -0.71 -25.35 4.22
C ASP A 761 0.19 -25.50 2.98
N THR A 762 1.45 -25.93 3.19
CA THR A 762 2.47 -26.04 2.13
C THR A 762 3.05 -27.44 2.07
N GLN A 763 3.45 -27.86 0.87
CA GLN A 763 4.33 -29.01 0.64
C GLN A 763 5.72 -28.53 0.23
N SER A 764 6.77 -29.36 0.44
CA SER A 764 8.16 -28.91 0.24
C SER A 764 9.04 -29.91 -0.47
N ALA A 765 10.09 -29.39 -1.14
CA ALA A 765 11.24 -30.12 -1.64
C ALA A 765 12.54 -29.43 -1.15
N THR A 766 13.63 -30.19 -1.04
CA THR A 766 14.93 -29.66 -0.62
C THR A 766 15.78 -29.29 -1.82
N LEU A 767 16.36 -28.09 -1.80
CA LEU A 767 17.38 -27.61 -2.73
C LEU A 767 18.66 -27.34 -1.97
N THR A 768 19.76 -27.94 -2.37
CA THR A 768 21.11 -27.72 -1.79
C THR A 768 21.88 -26.69 -2.63
N VAL A 769 22.40 -25.64 -1.99
CA VAL A 769 23.29 -24.63 -2.60
C VAL A 769 24.73 -24.96 -2.22
N LYS A 770 25.65 -24.94 -3.21
CA LYS A 770 27.10 -25.18 -3.02
C LYS A 770 27.95 -23.95 -3.25
#